data_82821996c434b218d36385afc76ce58b
#
_entry.id   82821996c434b218d36385afc76ce58b
#
_cell.length_a   1.000
_cell.length_b   1.000
_cell.length_c   1.000
_cell.angle_alpha   90.00
_cell.angle_beta   90.00
_cell.angle_gamma   90.00
#
_symmetry.space_group_name_H-M   'P 1'
#
loop_
_entity.id
_entity.type
_entity.pdbx_description
1 polymer ?
#
loop_
_entity_poly.entity_id
_entity_poly.type
_entity_poly.pdbx_seq_one_letter_code
_entity_poly.pdbx_strand_id
1 'polypeptide(L)'
;MKKLQQWFLSLCLLCFAVDLHAQELNYNNPQQYEIGGIRVEGTAHLDKKVLISLSGMRVGDMITVPGQEISSAVKNLWEQRLFTDIAIEVEKTLGTTVFLVINLTELPRLSKYSISGVKNGEVEELRKKIDLRSGSIFTESDRLNVINKIKSFYIEKGFFNASAKISQSVDEVIENSITVDIVVLKGAKVKIDQINILGNESFSEKKLEKQLKGTKEKVKFELVELLKIKKNKKQSEKLNYFKTLSNLSVSKAISYGDDFVNLNIFKSSKFIENDYEDDKKKLVAFYQEKGYRDAKIVFDEVSFDEDGEAHIDLLIKEGSLYYFGDITFSGNTKYSDSLLVKIVNIEKGTMYSQITLEEKLYMSQDGGDISSLYMDDGYLFFNITPIEKRIKEDSVDLELKIYEGPQAIINEVRIFGNTKTNEKVIRRELYVFPGDKFSRTNLIRSQRQIANLGYFDPEQMEIIPIPNPENGTVDIELRVVEKPSDQLELSLGWGGRGAGLVGTLGVQFTNFSLKNIVDKKAWTPLPSGDGQNLSVRAQLNGKQFQSYNMSFTEPWLGGKKPNSFTVSFFRQRYNLLDGTNNFTGDVIGKSITTGGSVGIGTRLAWPDDFFTVRSAINVNHYTLDEFNLYANFPFTSGTATDLNLSTTLARNSIDNPMFPRKGSTFSLQLDVTLPYSKLFKGRKSIDYTSNETPASEKYKLIEYHKWRFNADWYTPIIGNLIFHTSAKLGFLGTFNKDIGVTPFERYQLGGQGFNQFTILGTDIIGMRGYDVITPDGGSPIMNKYSMELRYPLSLNPSATVYAIGFFEAGNYWNSIQEYRPYELKRSFGAGLRVFLPMFGLLGFDYGIGFDDTDVNALTGGNMFSKYGQFRIILGFEPE
;
A
#
# COMPACT_ATOMS: atom_id res chain seq x y z
N MET A 1 22.42 -24.34 96.35
CA MET A 1 22.27 -24.04 94.91
C MET A 1 22.85 -22.73 94.42
N LYS A 2 22.98 -21.68 95.15
CA LYS A 2 23.54 -20.39 94.73
C LYS A 2 25.07 -20.35 94.53
N LYS A 3 25.84 -21.19 95.23
CA LYS A 3 27.31 -21.28 95.06
C LYS A 3 27.75 -22.11 93.84
N LEU A 4 26.93 -23.00 93.36
CA LEU A 4 27.26 -23.82 92.11
C LEU A 4 26.98 -23.07 90.80
N GLN A 5 26.04 -22.07 90.82
CA GLN A 5 25.76 -21.17 89.74
C GLN A 5 26.85 -20.14 89.47
N GLN A 6 27.51 -19.71 90.55
CA GLN A 6 28.61 -18.71 90.44
C GLN A 6 29.90 -19.37 89.97
N TRP A 7 30.12 -20.65 90.22
CA TRP A 7 31.25 -21.40 89.67
C TRP A 7 31.06 -21.73 88.18
N PHE A 8 29.84 -22.00 87.79
CA PHE A 8 29.57 -22.25 86.39
C PHE A 8 29.64 -20.98 85.51
N LEU A 9 29.27 -19.83 86.09
CA LEU A 9 29.37 -18.54 85.36
C LEU A 9 30.85 -18.09 85.26
N SER A 10 31.68 -18.38 86.26
CA SER A 10 33.12 -18.10 86.22
C SER A 10 33.91 -18.99 85.26
N LEU A 11 33.44 -20.25 85.07
CA LEU A 11 34.04 -21.19 84.13
C LEU A 11 33.66 -20.89 82.71
N CYS A 12 32.45 -20.37 82.46
CA CYS A 12 32.01 -19.88 81.16
C CYS A 12 32.71 -18.59 80.69
N LEU A 13 33.09 -17.72 81.66
CA LEU A 13 33.85 -16.51 81.38
C LEU A 13 35.33 -16.75 81.10
N LEU A 14 35.91 -17.86 81.55
CA LEU A 14 37.28 -18.24 81.26
C LEU A 14 37.46 -18.94 79.89
N CYS A 15 36.38 -19.45 79.25
CA CYS A 15 36.40 -20.08 77.92
C CYS A 15 36.21 -19.10 76.75
N PHE A 16 35.96 -17.80 77.03
CA PHE A 16 35.79 -16.77 76.03
C PHE A 16 37.01 -15.91 75.78
N ALA A 17 38.14 -16.21 76.46
CA ALA A 17 39.40 -15.53 76.16
C ALA A 17 40.23 -16.38 75.18
N VAL A 18 39.72 -16.77 74.04
CA VAL A 18 40.53 -17.13 72.90
C VAL A 18 40.76 -15.86 72.10
N ASP A 19 41.96 -15.25 72.29
CA ASP A 19 42.40 -14.17 71.47
C ASP A 19 42.31 -14.55 69.98
N LEU A 20 41.25 -14.08 69.29
CA LEU A 20 41.23 -13.92 67.89
C LEU A 20 42.21 -12.82 67.55
N HIS A 21 43.47 -13.14 67.38
CA HIS A 21 44.40 -12.25 66.68
C HIS A 21 43.94 -12.13 65.27
N ALA A 22 43.07 -11.19 64.95
CA ALA A 22 42.94 -10.65 63.62
C ALA A 22 44.34 -9.99 63.32
N GLN A 23 45.10 -10.56 62.42
CA GLN A 23 46.28 -9.91 61.91
C GLN A 23 45.79 -8.65 61.18
N GLU A 24 45.93 -7.48 61.87
CA GLU A 24 45.67 -6.18 61.22
C GLU A 24 46.75 -6.01 60.15
N LEU A 25 46.31 -6.01 58.88
CA LEU A 25 47.12 -5.62 57.74
C LEU A 25 47.62 -4.19 57.96
N ASN A 26 48.90 -4.06 58.08
CA ASN A 26 49.54 -2.73 58.32
C ASN A 26 49.66 -2.04 56.91
N TYR A 27 48.71 -1.20 56.59
CA TYR A 27 48.69 -0.44 55.35
C TYR A 27 49.91 0.45 55.09
N ASN A 28 50.69 0.75 56.16
CA ASN A 28 51.88 1.56 56.05
C ASN A 28 53.19 0.77 55.74
N ASN A 29 53.14 -0.58 55.72
CA ASN A 29 54.26 -1.41 55.40
C ASN A 29 53.87 -2.57 54.48
N PRO A 30 53.74 -2.31 53.16
CA PRO A 30 53.35 -3.37 52.20
C PRO A 30 54.33 -4.51 52.13
N GLN A 31 53.86 -5.75 52.22
CA GLN A 31 54.69 -6.95 52.18
C GLN A 31 54.34 -7.78 50.92
N GLN A 32 55.37 -8.48 50.42
CA GLN A 32 55.18 -9.40 49.28
C GLN A 32 54.75 -10.77 49.77
N TYR A 33 53.74 -11.30 49.11
CA TYR A 33 53.16 -12.63 49.33
C TYR A 33 52.98 -13.37 48.03
N GLU A 34 53.11 -14.70 48.09
CA GLU A 34 52.68 -15.60 47.00
C GLU A 34 51.18 -15.94 47.19
N ILE A 35 50.40 -15.87 46.13
CA ILE A 35 49.00 -16.26 46.16
C ILE A 35 48.85 -17.77 46.29
N GLY A 36 48.42 -18.27 47.45
CA GLY A 36 48.17 -19.70 47.69
C GLY A 36 46.82 -20.18 47.24
N GLY A 37 45.85 -19.27 47.07
CA GLY A 37 44.54 -19.58 46.64
C GLY A 37 43.65 -18.35 46.45
N ILE A 38 42.73 -18.40 45.52
CA ILE A 38 41.75 -17.33 45.26
C ILE A 38 40.37 -17.98 45.30
N ARG A 39 39.50 -17.45 46.14
CA ARG A 39 38.10 -17.84 46.22
C ARG A 39 37.20 -16.68 45.80
N VAL A 40 36.12 -16.95 45.05
CA VAL A 40 35.16 -15.93 44.65
C VAL A 40 33.84 -16.24 45.36
N GLU A 41 33.28 -15.18 45.97
CA GLU A 41 31.98 -15.21 46.64
C GLU A 41 31.02 -14.16 46.08
N GLY A 42 29.73 -14.30 46.33
CA GLY A 42 28.70 -13.31 45.98
C GLY A 42 28.25 -13.33 44.52
N THR A 43 28.61 -14.40 43.76
CA THR A 43 28.17 -14.53 42.35
C THR A 43 27.07 -15.59 42.24
N ALA A 44 25.95 -15.24 41.59
CA ALA A 44 24.82 -16.15 41.35
C ALA A 44 24.81 -16.72 39.91
N HIS A 45 25.27 -15.96 38.91
CA HIS A 45 25.16 -16.35 37.49
C HIS A 45 26.49 -16.45 36.75
N LEU A 46 27.59 -16.03 37.33
CA LEU A 46 28.88 -15.98 36.70
C LEU A 46 29.81 -17.12 37.11
N ASP A 47 30.59 -17.68 36.17
CA ASP A 47 31.58 -18.70 36.46
C ASP A 47 32.77 -18.17 37.25
N LYS A 48 32.96 -18.67 38.45
CA LYS A 48 34.01 -18.23 39.36
C LYS A 48 35.42 -18.33 38.79
N LYS A 49 35.69 -19.36 37.96
CA LYS A 49 37.02 -19.54 37.35
C LYS A 49 37.29 -18.46 36.31
N VAL A 50 36.26 -18.07 35.51
CA VAL A 50 36.36 -17.01 34.56
C VAL A 50 36.62 -15.67 35.24
N LEU A 51 35.96 -15.40 36.38
CA LEU A 51 36.16 -14.19 37.18
C LEU A 51 37.57 -14.08 37.74
N ILE A 52 38.14 -15.18 38.24
CA ILE A 52 39.57 -15.22 38.67
C ILE A 52 40.48 -14.90 37.48
N SER A 53 40.23 -15.46 36.32
CA SER A 53 41.01 -15.16 35.11
C SER A 53 40.90 -13.68 34.67
N LEU A 54 39.70 -13.12 34.76
CA LEU A 54 39.43 -11.72 34.42
C LEU A 54 40.08 -10.74 35.44
N SER A 55 40.22 -11.12 36.71
CA SER A 55 40.92 -10.30 37.69
C SER A 55 42.39 -10.11 37.33
N GLY A 56 42.96 -11.00 36.53
CA GLY A 56 44.39 -10.98 36.15
C GLY A 56 45.29 -11.58 37.21
N MET A 57 44.76 -12.09 38.34
CA MET A 57 45.52 -12.77 39.40
C MET A 57 45.52 -14.31 39.21
N ARG A 58 46.62 -14.98 39.51
CA ARG A 58 46.78 -16.41 39.45
C ARG A 58 47.38 -16.98 40.71
N VAL A 59 47.00 -18.18 41.07
CA VAL A 59 47.68 -18.91 42.15
C VAL A 59 49.16 -19.12 41.78
N GLY A 60 50.04 -18.77 42.67
CA GLY A 60 51.50 -18.76 42.46
C GLY A 60 52.10 -17.41 42.07
N ASP A 61 51.29 -16.37 41.79
CA ASP A 61 51.77 -15.03 41.50
C ASP A 61 52.26 -14.34 42.78
N MET A 62 53.35 -13.59 42.66
CA MET A 62 53.86 -12.74 43.75
C MET A 62 53.15 -11.37 43.72
N ILE A 63 52.47 -11.00 44.77
CA ILE A 63 51.76 -9.74 44.91
C ILE A 63 52.15 -8.98 46.16
N THR A 64 52.01 -7.68 46.09
CA THR A 64 52.18 -6.82 47.27
C THR A 64 50.81 -6.55 47.93
N VAL A 65 50.70 -6.78 49.24
CA VAL A 65 49.46 -6.62 49.98
C VAL A 65 49.66 -5.60 51.11
N PRO A 66 48.92 -4.48 51.10
CA PRO A 66 48.17 -3.91 50.00
C PRO A 66 49.08 -3.43 48.86
N GLY A 67 48.63 -3.57 47.58
CA GLY A 67 49.43 -3.24 46.42
C GLY A 67 48.68 -2.94 45.15
N GLN A 68 49.45 -2.63 44.12
CA GLN A 68 48.93 -2.22 42.84
C GLN A 68 48.23 -3.40 42.11
N GLU A 69 48.70 -4.61 42.34
CA GLU A 69 48.16 -5.83 41.74
C GLU A 69 46.69 -6.03 42.14
N ILE A 70 46.36 -5.84 43.44
CA ILE A 70 44.97 -5.90 43.93
C ILE A 70 44.13 -4.80 43.34
N SER A 71 44.63 -3.57 43.28
CA SER A 71 43.93 -2.44 42.68
C SER A 71 43.69 -2.65 41.19
N SER A 72 44.64 -3.24 40.48
CA SER A 72 44.51 -3.61 39.07
C SER A 72 43.46 -4.71 38.90
N ALA A 73 43.43 -5.72 39.76
CA ALA A 73 42.43 -6.78 39.74
C ALA A 73 41.00 -6.24 39.94
N VAL A 74 40.81 -5.33 40.92
CA VAL A 74 39.52 -4.66 41.12
C VAL A 74 39.16 -3.87 39.89
N LYS A 75 40.09 -3.12 39.28
CA LYS A 75 39.84 -2.35 38.06
C LYS A 75 39.45 -3.25 36.90
N ASN A 76 40.15 -4.33 36.65
CA ASN A 76 39.90 -5.29 35.59
C ASN A 76 38.47 -5.89 35.71
N LEU A 77 38.07 -6.24 36.92
CA LEU A 77 36.72 -6.76 37.21
C LEU A 77 35.65 -5.64 37.06
N TRP A 78 35.97 -4.41 37.46
CA TRP A 78 35.08 -3.27 37.32
C TRP A 78 34.82 -2.86 35.86
N GLU A 79 35.85 -3.01 35.02
CA GLU A 79 35.77 -2.73 33.58
C GLU A 79 34.74 -3.68 32.86
N GLN A 80 34.44 -4.84 33.45
CA GLN A 80 33.40 -5.75 32.93
C GLN A 80 31.97 -5.18 33.06
N ARG A 81 31.76 -4.19 33.93
CA ARG A 81 30.44 -3.56 34.18
C ARG A 81 29.36 -4.55 34.64
N LEU A 82 29.75 -5.59 35.33
CA LEU A 82 28.86 -6.66 35.79
C LEU A 82 28.54 -6.60 37.28
N PHE A 83 29.22 -5.71 38.04
CA PHE A 83 29.18 -5.68 39.50
C PHE A 83 28.77 -4.32 40.02
N THR A 84 28.08 -4.31 41.17
CA THR A 84 27.76 -3.11 41.95
C THR A 84 28.80 -2.85 43.01
N ASP A 85 29.49 -3.92 43.48
CA ASP A 85 30.57 -3.78 44.46
C ASP A 85 31.61 -4.90 44.23
N ILE A 86 32.87 -4.56 44.47
CA ILE A 86 34.03 -5.44 44.34
C ILE A 86 34.95 -5.24 45.52
N ALA A 87 35.09 -6.18 46.38
CA ALA A 87 36.07 -6.18 47.47
C ALA A 87 37.02 -7.40 47.36
N ILE A 88 38.32 -7.16 47.54
CA ILE A 88 39.32 -8.23 47.63
C ILE A 88 39.86 -8.22 49.04
N GLU A 89 39.61 -9.30 49.77
CA GLU A 89 39.95 -9.43 51.15
C GLU A 89 40.96 -10.57 51.31
N VAL A 90 41.78 -10.43 52.34
CA VAL A 90 42.71 -11.48 52.74
C VAL A 90 41.96 -12.46 53.72
N GLU A 91 41.76 -13.66 53.30
CA GLU A 91 41.11 -14.71 54.12
C GLU A 91 42.05 -15.20 55.25
N LYS A 92 43.28 -15.48 54.85
CA LYS A 92 44.36 -15.87 55.80
C LYS A 92 45.76 -15.71 55.18
N THR A 93 46.76 -15.59 56.05
CA THR A 93 48.17 -15.63 55.68
C THR A 93 48.86 -16.79 56.35
N LEU A 94 49.70 -17.53 55.58
CA LEU A 94 50.52 -18.62 56.12
C LEU A 94 51.98 -18.38 55.72
N GLY A 95 52.71 -17.70 56.59
CA GLY A 95 54.06 -17.29 56.27
C GLY A 95 54.14 -16.23 55.15
N THR A 96 54.76 -16.62 54.02
CA THR A 96 54.81 -15.76 52.82
C THR A 96 53.70 -16.02 51.81
N THR A 97 52.69 -16.84 52.17
CA THR A 97 51.57 -17.19 51.28
C THR A 97 50.30 -16.54 51.79
N VAL A 98 49.53 -15.91 50.84
CA VAL A 98 48.28 -15.23 51.10
C VAL A 98 47.13 -15.96 50.41
N PHE A 99 45.98 -16.07 51.03
CA PHE A 99 44.71 -16.58 50.46
C PHE A 99 43.75 -15.43 50.36
N LEU A 100 43.24 -15.22 49.11
CA LEU A 100 42.38 -14.10 48.79
C LEU A 100 40.92 -14.54 48.57
N VAL A 101 40.01 -13.69 49.02
CA VAL A 101 38.59 -13.82 48.71
C VAL A 101 38.17 -12.60 47.90
N ILE A 102 37.64 -12.83 46.71
CA ILE A 102 37.06 -11.78 45.88
C ILE A 102 35.56 -11.79 46.17
N ASN A 103 35.10 -10.79 46.91
CA ASN A 103 33.67 -10.60 47.20
C ASN A 103 33.09 -9.73 46.12
N LEU A 104 32.09 -10.26 45.39
CA LEU A 104 31.46 -9.57 44.26
C LEU A 104 29.97 -9.45 44.53
N THR A 105 29.42 -8.28 44.25
CA THR A 105 27.97 -8.11 44.20
C THR A 105 27.57 -7.89 42.75
N GLU A 106 26.95 -8.93 42.14
CA GLU A 106 26.53 -8.84 40.74
C GLU A 106 25.41 -7.80 40.57
N LEU A 107 25.47 -7.07 39.47
CA LEU A 107 24.33 -6.29 39.02
C LEU A 107 23.13 -7.20 38.73
N PRO A 108 21.92 -6.86 39.23
CA PRO A 108 20.76 -7.70 39.05
C PRO A 108 20.37 -7.78 37.59
N ARG A 109 19.87 -8.95 37.16
CA ARG A 109 19.42 -9.22 35.81
C ARG A 109 17.91 -9.02 35.67
N LEU A 110 17.49 -8.57 34.49
CA LEU A 110 16.08 -8.44 34.17
C LEU A 110 15.43 -9.82 34.04
N SER A 111 14.55 -10.20 34.95
CA SER A 111 13.77 -11.43 34.84
C SER A 111 12.61 -11.28 33.87
N LYS A 112 11.81 -10.26 34.05
CA LYS A 112 10.65 -9.92 33.21
C LYS A 112 10.37 -8.41 33.28
N TYR A 113 9.63 -7.90 32.30
CA TYR A 113 9.10 -6.54 32.36
C TYR A 113 7.65 -6.52 31.93
N SER A 114 6.92 -5.55 32.49
CA SER A 114 5.54 -5.25 32.14
C SER A 114 5.41 -3.85 31.56
N ILE A 115 4.43 -3.66 30.66
CA ILE A 115 4.08 -2.34 30.11
C ILE A 115 2.60 -2.14 30.39
N SER A 116 2.27 -1.04 31.08
CA SER A 116 0.91 -0.68 31.45
C SER A 116 0.57 0.76 31.10
N GLY A 117 -0.71 1.15 31.23
CA GLY A 117 -1.19 2.49 30.87
C GLY A 117 -1.53 2.66 29.38
N VAL A 118 -1.44 1.60 28.56
CA VAL A 118 -1.67 1.63 27.12
C VAL A 118 -2.52 0.43 26.67
N LYS A 119 -3.04 0.48 25.41
CA LYS A 119 -3.83 -0.63 24.84
C LYS A 119 -2.94 -1.81 24.47
N ASN A 120 -3.49 -3.03 24.50
CA ASN A 120 -2.74 -4.26 24.22
C ASN A 120 -2.01 -4.24 22.86
N GLY A 121 -2.61 -3.69 21.80
CA GLY A 121 -1.94 -3.56 20.50
C GLY A 121 -0.71 -2.64 20.54
N GLU A 122 -0.76 -1.56 21.33
CA GLU A 122 0.39 -0.66 21.50
C GLU A 122 1.50 -1.28 22.36
N VAL A 123 1.15 -2.19 23.28
CA VAL A 123 2.14 -2.95 24.08
C VAL A 123 3.06 -3.76 23.17
N GLU A 124 2.49 -4.45 22.17
CA GLU A 124 3.27 -5.27 21.24
C GLU A 124 4.18 -4.41 20.33
N GLU A 125 3.70 -3.25 19.89
CA GLU A 125 4.52 -2.30 19.12
C GLU A 125 5.67 -1.74 19.96
N LEU A 126 5.39 -1.36 21.21
CA LEU A 126 6.40 -0.87 22.15
C LEU A 126 7.44 -1.93 22.48
N ARG A 127 7.05 -3.19 22.67
CA ARG A 127 7.98 -4.30 22.92
C ARG A 127 9.02 -4.43 21.82
N LYS A 128 8.59 -4.30 20.56
CA LYS A 128 9.49 -4.35 19.41
C LYS A 128 10.48 -3.17 19.36
N LYS A 129 10.03 -1.96 19.78
CA LYS A 129 10.88 -0.76 19.78
C LYS A 129 11.84 -0.69 20.97
N ILE A 130 11.43 -1.17 22.16
CA ILE A 130 12.20 -1.07 23.40
C ILE A 130 13.39 -2.02 23.40
N ASP A 131 13.26 -3.23 22.81
CA ASP A 131 14.31 -4.27 22.72
C ASP A 131 14.94 -4.64 24.07
N LEU A 132 14.13 -4.81 25.11
CA LEU A 132 14.56 -5.34 26.40
C LEU A 132 14.52 -6.87 26.38
N ARG A 133 15.61 -7.49 26.81
CA ARG A 133 15.75 -8.96 26.82
C ARG A 133 15.84 -9.49 28.25
N SER A 134 15.04 -10.49 28.56
CA SER A 134 15.18 -11.23 29.83
C SER A 134 16.58 -11.84 29.94
N GLY A 135 17.17 -11.77 31.13
CA GLY A 135 18.55 -12.21 31.42
C GLY A 135 19.63 -11.15 31.18
N SER A 136 19.34 -10.01 30.54
CA SER A 136 20.29 -8.89 30.42
C SER A 136 20.35 -8.08 31.70
N ILE A 137 21.49 -7.39 31.94
CA ILE A 137 21.61 -6.42 33.00
C ILE A 137 20.80 -5.18 32.60
N PHE A 138 20.07 -4.60 33.54
CA PHE A 138 19.29 -3.40 33.34
C PHE A 138 19.96 -2.22 34.03
N THR A 139 20.57 -1.33 33.26
CA THR A 139 21.33 -0.19 33.74
C THR A 139 20.47 1.10 33.75
N GLU A 140 20.97 2.18 34.38
CA GLU A 140 20.34 3.49 34.31
C GLU A 140 20.32 4.04 32.86
N SER A 141 21.34 3.71 32.07
CA SER A 141 21.38 4.05 30.64
C SER A 141 20.24 3.36 29.87
N ASP A 142 19.96 2.08 30.16
CA ASP A 142 18.85 1.36 29.54
C ASP A 142 17.51 1.95 29.95
N ARG A 143 17.38 2.34 31.22
CA ARG A 143 16.20 3.02 31.73
C ARG A 143 15.91 4.32 30.96
N LEU A 144 16.90 5.18 30.80
CA LEU A 144 16.75 6.42 30.04
C LEU A 144 16.46 6.16 28.57
N ASN A 145 17.12 5.18 27.97
CA ASN A 145 16.88 4.79 26.58
C ASN A 145 15.44 4.29 26.37
N VAL A 146 14.92 3.46 27.28
CA VAL A 146 13.53 3.00 27.26
C VAL A 146 12.55 4.18 27.36
N ILE A 147 12.77 5.10 28.29
CA ILE A 147 11.95 6.31 28.45
C ILE A 147 11.95 7.13 27.16
N ASN A 148 13.12 7.35 26.57
CA ASN A 148 13.25 8.13 25.33
C ASN A 148 12.58 7.44 24.15
N LYS A 149 12.75 6.12 23.99
CA LYS A 149 12.08 5.34 22.94
C LYS A 149 10.56 5.37 23.06
N ILE A 150 10.03 5.27 24.29
CA ILE A 150 8.59 5.39 24.54
C ILE A 150 8.11 6.81 24.25
N LYS A 151 8.84 7.81 24.70
CA LYS A 151 8.52 9.22 24.44
C LYS A 151 8.47 9.51 22.94
N SER A 152 9.51 9.14 22.19
CA SER A 152 9.56 9.32 20.74
C SER A 152 8.42 8.60 20.02
N PHE A 153 8.12 7.35 20.41
CA PHE A 153 7.01 6.58 19.85
C PHE A 153 5.65 7.28 19.99
N TYR A 154 5.40 7.93 21.11
CA TYR A 154 4.15 8.66 21.36
C TYR A 154 4.14 10.06 20.77
N ILE A 155 5.28 10.74 20.70
CA ILE A 155 5.42 12.02 19.98
C ILE A 155 5.12 11.81 18.50
N GLU A 156 5.66 10.77 17.86
CA GLU A 156 5.33 10.37 16.48
C GLU A 156 3.82 10.12 16.27
N LYS A 157 3.08 9.79 17.34
CA LYS A 157 1.61 9.58 17.31
C LYS A 157 0.80 10.82 17.75
N GLY A 158 1.48 11.97 17.99
CA GLY A 158 0.87 13.25 18.36
C GLY A 158 0.57 13.42 19.84
N PHE A 159 1.22 12.63 20.72
CA PHE A 159 1.13 12.77 22.17
C PHE A 159 2.40 13.46 22.70
N PHE A 160 2.47 14.77 22.57
CA PHE A 160 3.67 15.54 22.89
C PHE A 160 4.08 15.45 24.37
N ASN A 161 3.12 15.37 25.28
CA ASN A 161 3.35 15.27 26.72
C ASN A 161 3.46 13.82 27.22
N ALA A 162 3.78 12.87 26.34
CA ALA A 162 3.95 11.49 26.75
C ALA A 162 5.18 11.32 27.65
N SER A 163 5.00 10.55 28.72
CA SER A 163 6.06 10.19 29.65
C SER A 163 5.94 8.74 30.07
N ALA A 164 7.03 8.18 30.56
CA ALA A 164 7.04 6.84 31.13
C ALA A 164 7.71 6.88 32.51
N LYS A 165 7.09 6.18 33.46
CA LYS A 165 7.68 5.94 34.78
C LYS A 165 8.11 4.47 34.84
N ILE A 166 9.34 4.25 35.24
CA ILE A 166 9.93 2.92 35.37
C ILE A 166 10.22 2.67 36.84
N SER A 167 9.63 1.61 37.37
CA SER A 167 9.90 1.09 38.72
C SER A 167 10.56 -0.27 38.63
N GLN A 168 11.43 -0.55 39.56
CA GLN A 168 12.14 -1.82 39.69
C GLN A 168 11.78 -2.46 41.00
N SER A 169 11.58 -3.78 41.00
CA SER A 169 11.40 -4.59 42.22
C SER A 169 12.22 -5.86 42.10
N VAL A 170 12.65 -6.38 43.25
CA VAL A 170 13.39 -7.66 43.32
C VAL A 170 12.45 -8.79 42.91
N ASP A 171 12.96 -9.73 42.12
CA ASP A 171 12.21 -10.92 41.79
C ASP A 171 12.36 -11.94 42.95
N GLU A 172 11.24 -12.30 43.61
CA GLU A 172 11.26 -13.24 44.74
C GLU A 172 11.52 -14.70 44.33
N VAL A 173 11.42 -14.98 43.02
CA VAL A 173 11.55 -16.37 42.48
C VAL A 173 12.95 -16.65 41.91
N ILE A 174 13.54 -15.63 41.30
CA ILE A 174 14.85 -15.75 40.62
C ILE A 174 15.88 -14.95 41.41
N GLU A 175 16.87 -15.62 41.98
CA GLU A 175 17.94 -14.99 42.74
C GLU A 175 18.71 -13.95 41.92
N ASN A 176 19.06 -12.82 42.52
CA ASN A 176 19.76 -11.69 41.93
C ASN A 176 19.13 -11.16 40.63
N SER A 177 17.79 -11.12 40.61
CA SER A 177 17.01 -10.66 39.47
C SER A 177 16.00 -9.59 39.88
N ILE A 178 15.67 -8.75 38.90
CA ILE A 178 14.67 -7.68 39.07
C ILE A 178 13.56 -7.81 38.05
N THR A 179 12.38 -7.37 38.43
CA THR A 179 11.26 -7.10 37.54
C THR A 179 11.17 -5.61 37.29
N VAL A 180 10.86 -5.23 36.05
CA VAL A 180 10.73 -3.84 35.62
C VAL A 180 9.30 -3.57 35.19
N ASP A 181 8.65 -2.61 35.89
CA ASP A 181 7.31 -2.17 35.54
C ASP A 181 7.36 -0.78 34.88
N ILE A 182 6.88 -0.72 33.65
CA ILE A 182 6.85 0.47 32.83
C ILE A 182 5.42 0.98 32.76
N VAL A 183 5.17 2.12 33.39
CA VAL A 183 3.86 2.79 33.35
C VAL A 183 3.93 3.95 32.37
N VAL A 184 3.19 3.85 31.30
CA VAL A 184 3.15 4.87 30.25
C VAL A 184 2.00 5.83 30.48
N LEU A 185 2.31 7.12 30.52
CA LEU A 185 1.37 8.22 30.64
C LEU A 185 1.36 8.98 29.31
N LYS A 186 0.35 8.74 28.48
CA LYS A 186 0.30 9.33 27.13
C LYS A 186 -0.02 10.83 27.11
N GLY A 187 -0.76 11.31 28.09
CA GLY A 187 -1.35 12.64 28.02
C GLY A 187 -2.42 12.77 26.94
N ALA A 188 -2.84 13.99 26.68
CA ALA A 188 -3.74 14.33 25.56
C ALA A 188 -2.96 14.48 24.26
N LYS A 189 -3.64 14.26 23.12
CA LYS A 189 -3.07 14.63 21.81
C LYS A 189 -3.11 16.13 21.66
N VAL A 190 -1.96 16.70 21.32
CA VAL A 190 -1.87 18.11 20.99
C VAL A 190 -2.50 18.35 19.63
N LYS A 191 -3.42 19.27 19.54
CA LYS A 191 -4.03 19.75 18.30
C LYS A 191 -3.48 21.13 17.97
N ILE A 192 -3.46 21.45 16.68
CA ILE A 192 -3.05 22.77 16.18
C ILE A 192 -4.30 23.65 16.13
N ASP A 193 -4.32 24.72 16.89
CA ASP A 193 -5.41 25.72 16.87
C ASP A 193 -5.20 26.75 15.75
N GLN A 194 -3.97 27.27 15.63
CA GLN A 194 -3.66 28.34 14.69
C GLN A 194 -2.24 28.21 14.13
N ILE A 195 -2.09 28.57 12.85
CA ILE A 195 -0.80 28.70 12.16
C ILE A 195 -0.76 30.12 11.58
N ASN A 196 0.19 30.93 12.03
CA ASN A 196 0.43 32.27 11.53
C ASN A 196 1.68 32.26 10.65
N ILE A 197 1.55 32.74 9.41
CA ILE A 197 2.68 32.85 8.50
C ILE A 197 2.90 34.34 8.21
N LEU A 198 4.05 34.84 8.62
CA LEU A 198 4.43 36.25 8.49
C LEU A 198 5.54 36.42 7.45
N GLY A 199 5.65 37.63 6.86
CA GLY A 199 6.66 37.94 5.85
C GLY A 199 6.34 37.40 4.45
N ASN A 200 5.14 36.91 4.22
CA ASN A 200 4.63 36.40 2.95
C ASN A 200 3.99 37.52 2.14
N GLU A 201 4.79 38.26 1.35
CA GLU A 201 4.31 39.35 0.50
C GLU A 201 3.75 38.86 -0.85
N SER A 202 4.36 37.77 -1.39
CA SER A 202 4.10 37.29 -2.75
C SER A 202 2.97 36.25 -2.81
N PHE A 203 2.69 35.55 -1.73
CA PHE A 203 1.66 34.50 -1.68
C PHE A 203 0.76 34.68 -0.46
N SER A 204 -0.54 34.40 -0.64
CA SER A 204 -1.49 34.42 0.47
C SER A 204 -1.20 33.31 1.48
N GLU A 205 -1.43 33.59 2.76
CA GLU A 205 -1.28 32.65 3.86
C GLU A 205 -2.01 31.32 3.60
N LYS A 206 -3.26 31.34 3.14
CA LYS A 206 -4.02 30.16 2.73
C LYS A 206 -3.33 29.30 1.66
N LYS A 207 -2.56 29.91 0.74
CA LYS A 207 -1.82 29.18 -0.28
C LYS A 207 -0.59 28.50 0.31
N LEU A 208 0.01 29.10 1.32
CA LEU A 208 1.16 28.57 2.03
C LEU A 208 0.74 27.46 3.01
N GLU A 209 -0.36 27.64 3.74
CA GLU A 209 -0.95 26.60 4.60
C GLU A 209 -1.28 25.30 3.82
N LYS A 210 -1.65 25.41 2.54
CA LYS A 210 -1.87 24.25 1.65
C LYS A 210 -0.58 23.43 1.42
N GLN A 211 0.59 24.04 1.58
CA GLN A 211 1.88 23.32 1.47
C GLN A 211 2.20 22.53 2.74
N LEU A 212 1.69 22.95 3.89
CA LEU A 212 1.81 22.24 5.16
C LEU A 212 0.87 21.03 5.16
N LYS A 213 1.31 19.91 4.59
CA LYS A 213 0.45 18.73 4.36
C LYS A 213 0.17 17.92 5.63
N GLY A 214 1.14 17.83 6.53
CA GLY A 214 1.07 17.13 7.82
C GLY A 214 0.58 18.03 8.96
N THR A 215 0.84 19.33 8.86
CA THR A 215 0.59 20.34 9.88
C THR A 215 -0.65 21.15 9.50
N LYS A 216 -1.79 20.92 10.18
CA LYS A 216 -3.07 21.55 9.82
C LYS A 216 -3.84 22.01 11.04
N GLU A 217 -4.46 23.19 10.93
CA GLU A 217 -5.36 23.72 11.95
C GLU A 217 -6.56 22.80 12.20
N LYS A 218 -7.10 22.86 13.41
CA LYS A 218 -8.38 22.22 13.72
C LYS A 218 -9.51 22.92 12.95
N VAL A 219 -10.43 22.14 12.42
CA VAL A 219 -11.59 22.66 11.70
C VAL A 219 -12.49 23.40 12.70
N LYS A 220 -12.55 24.72 12.60
CA LYS A 220 -13.55 25.52 13.31
C LYS A 220 -14.88 25.33 12.59
N PHE A 221 -15.79 24.55 13.17
CA PHE A 221 -17.11 24.26 12.59
C PHE A 221 -18.00 25.51 12.67
N GLU A 222 -17.94 26.38 11.68
CA GLU A 222 -18.91 27.48 11.47
C GLU A 222 -20.24 27.02 10.82
N LEU A 223 -20.46 25.71 10.70
CA LEU A 223 -21.70 25.19 10.09
C LEU A 223 -22.97 25.61 10.88
N VAL A 224 -22.83 25.84 12.17
CA VAL A 224 -23.96 26.29 13.03
C VAL A 224 -24.32 27.75 12.74
N GLU A 225 -23.36 28.60 12.39
CA GLU A 225 -23.65 29.98 12.00
C GLU A 225 -24.27 30.06 10.59
N LEU A 226 -23.78 29.25 9.63
CA LEU A 226 -24.38 29.14 8.29
C LEU A 226 -25.84 28.64 8.34
N LEU A 227 -26.18 27.79 9.29
CA LEU A 227 -27.55 27.32 9.50
C LEU A 227 -28.41 28.36 10.24
N LYS A 228 -27.81 29.20 11.11
CA LYS A 228 -28.50 30.33 11.77
C LYS A 228 -28.79 31.48 10.79
N ILE A 229 -27.90 31.75 9.84
CA ILE A 229 -28.09 32.77 8.79
C ILE A 229 -29.24 32.34 7.84
N LYS A 230 -29.51 31.06 7.65
CA LYS A 230 -30.61 30.56 6.80
C LYS A 230 -32.01 30.85 7.35
N LYS A 231 -32.16 31.19 8.62
CA LYS A 231 -33.48 31.41 9.24
C LYS A 231 -34.02 32.86 9.11
N ASN A 232 -33.15 33.82 8.74
CA ASN A 232 -33.54 35.26 8.81
C ASN A 232 -33.35 36.09 7.52
N LYS A 233 -33.07 35.47 6.33
CA LYS A 233 -32.94 36.27 5.09
C LYS A 233 -34.08 36.02 4.12
N LYS A 234 -34.69 37.13 3.69
CA LYS A 234 -35.83 37.23 2.76
C LYS A 234 -35.48 36.66 1.36
N GLN A 235 -36.48 36.11 0.70
CA GLN A 235 -36.52 35.41 -0.58
C GLN A 235 -35.89 36.16 -1.79
N SER A 236 -35.63 37.46 -1.70
CA SER A 236 -35.09 38.27 -2.79
C SER A 236 -33.57 38.14 -3.02
N GLU A 237 -32.80 37.68 -2.03
CA GLU A 237 -31.36 37.53 -2.20
C GLU A 237 -30.94 36.19 -2.83
N LYS A 238 -31.81 35.18 -2.83
CA LYS A 238 -31.55 33.88 -3.46
C LYS A 238 -31.39 33.95 -4.99
N LEU A 239 -32.09 34.87 -5.63
CA LEU A 239 -32.07 35.01 -7.09
C LEU A 239 -30.78 35.72 -7.59
N ASN A 240 -30.18 36.59 -6.78
CA ASN A 240 -28.93 37.25 -7.13
C ASN A 240 -27.70 36.30 -7.00
N TYR A 241 -27.74 35.32 -6.12
CA TYR A 241 -26.63 34.36 -5.93
C TYR A 241 -26.47 33.45 -7.14
N PHE A 242 -27.56 32.96 -7.71
CA PHE A 242 -27.53 32.14 -8.93
C PHE A 242 -27.13 32.94 -10.19
N LYS A 243 -27.46 34.23 -10.28
CA LYS A 243 -27.02 35.09 -11.37
C LYS A 243 -25.52 35.43 -11.32
N THR A 244 -24.94 35.47 -10.13
CA THR A 244 -23.50 35.70 -9.96
C THR A 244 -22.68 34.44 -10.32
N LEU A 245 -23.23 33.24 -10.08
CA LEU A 245 -22.60 31.94 -10.47
C LEU A 245 -22.59 31.73 -12.00
N SER A 246 -23.57 32.24 -12.73
CA SER A 246 -23.62 32.07 -14.20
C SER A 246 -22.62 32.95 -14.98
N ASN A 247 -22.02 33.96 -14.34
CA ASN A 247 -21.03 34.85 -14.93
C ASN A 247 -19.58 34.61 -14.48
N LEU A 248 -19.34 33.54 -13.69
CA LEU A 248 -18.00 33.17 -13.29
C LEU A 248 -17.30 32.34 -14.37
N SER A 249 -16.12 32.80 -14.78
CA SER A 249 -15.27 31.94 -15.64
C SER A 249 -14.98 30.64 -14.93
N VAL A 250 -14.85 29.56 -15.69
CA VAL A 250 -14.60 28.19 -15.18
C VAL A 250 -13.41 28.15 -14.18
N SER A 251 -12.38 28.97 -14.41
CA SER A 251 -11.23 29.09 -13.51
C SER A 251 -11.58 29.69 -12.14
N LYS A 252 -12.47 30.68 -12.10
CA LYS A 252 -12.96 31.27 -10.83
C LYS A 252 -13.95 30.37 -10.10
N ALA A 253 -14.78 29.62 -10.81
CA ALA A 253 -15.66 28.63 -10.20
C ALA A 253 -14.88 27.47 -9.55
N ILE A 254 -13.77 27.06 -10.16
CA ILE A 254 -12.87 26.03 -9.61
C ILE A 254 -12.12 26.56 -8.39
N SER A 255 -11.62 27.80 -8.42
CA SER A 255 -10.95 28.40 -7.25
C SER A 255 -11.90 28.60 -6.06
N TYR A 256 -13.16 28.96 -6.31
CA TYR A 256 -14.20 28.98 -5.27
C TYR A 256 -14.55 27.57 -4.77
N GLY A 257 -14.59 26.58 -5.65
CA GLY A 257 -14.78 25.17 -5.28
C GLY A 257 -13.66 24.64 -4.38
N ASP A 258 -12.42 24.99 -4.67
CA ASP A 258 -11.25 24.65 -3.84
C ASP A 258 -11.30 25.28 -2.44
N ASP A 259 -11.87 26.47 -2.29
CA ASP A 259 -12.06 27.12 -0.98
C ASP A 259 -13.22 26.49 -0.18
N PHE A 260 -14.27 25.98 -0.85
CA PHE A 260 -15.42 25.35 -0.18
C PHE A 260 -15.25 23.85 0.12
N VAL A 261 -14.41 23.13 -0.64
CA VAL A 261 -14.27 21.67 -0.55
C VAL A 261 -13.08 21.25 0.33
N ASN A 262 -12.32 22.19 0.90
CA ASN A 262 -11.30 21.86 1.91
C ASN A 262 -11.93 21.45 3.25
N LEU A 263 -12.85 20.49 3.19
CA LEU A 263 -13.34 19.76 4.34
C LEU A 263 -12.25 18.78 4.78
N ASN A 264 -11.37 19.22 5.67
CA ASN A 264 -10.38 18.40 6.36
C ASN A 264 -11.03 17.37 7.33
N ILE A 265 -12.19 16.82 6.96
CA ILE A 265 -12.99 15.91 7.80
C ILE A 265 -12.21 14.65 8.16
N PHE A 266 -11.25 14.25 7.33
CA PHE A 266 -10.46 13.02 7.53
C PHE A 266 -8.98 13.27 7.87
N LYS A 267 -8.52 14.52 7.93
CA LYS A 267 -7.13 14.84 8.33
C LYS A 267 -7.09 15.26 9.78
N SER A 268 -6.21 14.63 10.50
CA SER A 268 -5.97 14.92 11.91
C SER A 268 -5.25 16.27 12.06
N SER A 269 -5.82 17.19 12.83
CA SER A 269 -5.17 18.45 13.26
C SER A 269 -4.17 18.23 14.40
N LYS A 270 -3.46 17.11 14.44
CA LYS A 270 -2.50 16.78 15.48
C LYS A 270 -1.16 17.43 15.17
N PHE A 271 -0.52 17.97 16.18
CA PHE A 271 0.86 18.40 16.07
C PHE A 271 1.78 17.18 16.15
N ILE A 272 2.56 16.95 15.09
CA ILE A 272 3.62 15.93 15.00
C ILE A 272 4.89 16.66 14.56
N GLU A 273 5.90 16.66 15.39
CA GLU A 273 7.13 17.45 15.18
C GLU A 273 7.84 17.08 13.86
N ASN A 274 7.95 15.79 13.54
CA ASN A 274 8.56 15.34 12.29
C ASN A 274 7.79 15.81 11.05
N ASP A 275 6.45 15.76 11.09
CA ASP A 275 5.61 16.24 10.00
C ASP A 275 5.76 17.75 9.81
N TYR A 276 5.89 18.49 10.92
CA TYR A 276 6.11 19.93 10.91
C TYR A 276 7.48 20.31 10.32
N GLU A 277 8.53 19.60 10.69
CA GLU A 277 9.86 19.80 10.11
C GLU A 277 9.90 19.54 8.61
N ASP A 278 9.23 18.49 8.17
CA ASP A 278 9.10 18.17 6.75
C ASP A 278 8.21 19.17 5.99
N ASP A 279 7.18 19.70 6.62
CA ASP A 279 6.33 20.73 6.04
C ASP A 279 7.04 22.08 5.92
N LYS A 280 7.93 22.44 6.86
CA LYS A 280 8.82 23.60 6.73
C LYS A 280 9.71 23.50 5.49
N LYS A 281 10.30 22.32 5.24
CA LYS A 281 11.11 22.08 4.04
C LYS A 281 10.26 22.21 2.77
N LYS A 282 9.04 21.66 2.75
CA LYS A 282 8.12 21.78 1.61
C LYS A 282 7.69 23.24 1.36
N LEU A 283 7.52 24.01 2.42
CA LEU A 283 7.17 25.43 2.32
C LEU A 283 8.30 26.23 1.68
N VAL A 284 9.54 26.00 2.08
CA VAL A 284 10.72 26.61 1.45
C VAL A 284 10.84 26.15 -0.02
N ALA A 285 10.70 24.84 -0.27
CA ALA A 285 10.76 24.28 -1.61
C ALA A 285 9.68 24.86 -2.54
N PHE A 286 8.49 25.13 -2.02
CA PHE A 286 7.44 25.82 -2.79
C PHE A 286 7.86 27.22 -3.24
N TYR A 287 8.49 28.00 -2.38
CA TYR A 287 9.03 29.30 -2.77
C TYR A 287 10.14 29.18 -3.81
N GLN A 288 11.05 28.24 -3.61
CA GLN A 288 12.16 27.96 -4.55
C GLN A 288 11.63 27.46 -5.91
N GLU A 289 10.55 26.71 -5.93
CA GLU A 289 9.85 26.31 -7.17
C GLU A 289 9.26 27.52 -7.92
N LYS A 290 8.92 28.58 -7.19
CA LYS A 290 8.32 29.80 -7.73
C LYS A 290 9.35 30.94 -7.95
N GLY A 291 10.62 30.63 -8.02
CA GLY A 291 11.68 31.58 -8.34
C GLY A 291 12.33 32.30 -7.15
N TYR A 292 11.83 32.08 -5.96
CA TYR A 292 12.39 32.70 -4.75
C TYR A 292 13.52 31.83 -4.17
N ARG A 293 14.65 31.80 -4.88
CA ARG A 293 15.81 30.96 -4.58
C ARG A 293 16.31 31.09 -3.14
N ASP A 294 16.35 32.31 -2.62
CA ASP A 294 16.92 32.64 -1.31
C ASP A 294 15.88 32.59 -0.18
N ALA A 295 14.68 32.06 -0.49
CA ALA A 295 13.61 31.94 0.49
C ALA A 295 14.02 31.04 1.64
N LYS A 296 13.76 31.50 2.85
CA LYS A 296 14.03 30.74 4.08
C LYS A 296 13.09 31.11 5.21
N ILE A 297 12.86 30.20 6.10
CA ILE A 297 12.22 30.45 7.38
C ILE A 297 13.30 31.00 8.32
N VAL A 298 13.11 32.22 8.80
CA VAL A 298 14.08 32.91 9.69
C VAL A 298 13.73 32.76 11.15
N PHE A 299 12.47 32.47 11.46
CA PHE A 299 12.01 32.21 12.81
C PHE A 299 10.82 31.27 12.73
N ASP A 300 10.76 30.31 13.66
CA ASP A 300 9.63 29.47 13.91
C ASP A 300 9.48 29.21 15.41
N GLU A 301 8.27 29.30 15.91
CA GLU A 301 7.93 29.05 17.31
C GLU A 301 6.66 28.23 17.41
N VAL A 302 6.69 27.24 18.28
CA VAL A 302 5.50 26.45 18.64
C VAL A 302 5.22 26.71 20.11
N SER A 303 4.15 27.45 20.37
CA SER A 303 3.65 27.74 21.72
C SER A 303 2.40 26.90 22.03
N PHE A 304 2.09 26.72 23.30
CA PHE A 304 0.92 25.98 23.75
C PHE A 304 0.07 26.86 24.64
N ASP A 305 -1.24 26.88 24.39
CA ASP A 305 -2.20 27.60 25.21
C ASP A 305 -2.55 26.85 26.54
N GLU A 306 -3.45 27.45 27.34
CA GLU A 306 -3.91 26.85 28.58
C GLU A 306 -4.67 25.52 28.39
N ASP A 307 -5.29 25.33 27.25
CA ASP A 307 -6.00 24.10 26.87
C ASP A 307 -5.05 23.03 26.29
N GLY A 308 -3.76 23.36 26.13
CA GLY A 308 -2.70 22.48 25.58
C GLY A 308 -2.78 22.34 24.06
N GLU A 309 -3.39 23.30 23.35
CA GLU A 309 -3.41 23.36 21.89
C GLU A 309 -2.18 24.14 21.37
N ALA A 310 -1.68 23.75 20.21
CA ALA A 310 -0.48 24.33 19.64
C ALA A 310 -0.80 25.54 18.75
N HIS A 311 -0.07 26.63 18.96
CA HIS A 311 -0.01 27.81 18.07
C HIS A 311 1.37 27.83 17.42
N ILE A 312 1.39 27.97 16.10
CA ILE A 312 2.61 27.94 15.30
C ILE A 312 2.78 29.29 14.63
N ASP A 313 3.88 29.97 14.90
CA ASP A 313 4.28 31.22 14.28
C ASP A 313 5.49 31.00 13.40
N LEU A 314 5.37 31.30 12.09
CA LEU A 314 6.39 31.17 11.09
C LEU A 314 6.73 32.53 10.47
N LEU A 315 7.98 32.93 10.47
CA LEU A 315 8.46 34.12 9.77
C LEU A 315 9.30 33.71 8.55
N ILE A 316 8.80 34.04 7.37
CA ILE A 316 9.44 33.78 6.10
C ILE A 316 10.16 35.03 5.61
N LYS A 317 11.35 34.86 5.11
CA LYS A 317 12.06 35.82 4.28
C LYS A 317 12.04 35.30 2.85
N GLU A 318 11.24 35.89 1.98
CA GLU A 318 11.05 35.40 0.60
C GLU A 318 12.31 35.58 -0.26
N GLY A 319 13.04 36.68 -0.09
CA GLY A 319 14.18 37.04 -0.95
C GLY A 319 13.71 37.66 -2.27
N SER A 320 14.62 37.69 -3.25
CA SER A 320 14.34 38.20 -4.59
C SER A 320 13.84 37.10 -5.52
N LEU A 321 13.10 37.50 -6.54
CA LEU A 321 12.67 36.60 -7.62
C LEU A 321 13.80 36.46 -8.63
N TYR A 322 14.19 35.23 -8.97
CA TYR A 322 15.25 34.96 -9.94
C TYR A 322 14.71 34.26 -11.17
N TYR A 323 15.46 34.42 -12.28
CA TYR A 323 15.17 33.82 -13.58
C TYR A 323 16.39 33.03 -14.07
N PHE A 324 16.16 32.04 -14.92
CA PHE A 324 17.26 31.36 -15.60
C PHE A 324 17.91 32.26 -16.62
N GLY A 325 19.22 32.40 -16.53
CA GLY A 325 20.08 33.06 -17.49
C GLY A 325 20.56 32.12 -18.59
N ASP A 326 21.80 32.27 -19.03
CA ASP A 326 22.41 31.38 -20.01
C ASP A 326 22.82 30.05 -19.34
N ILE A 327 22.45 28.93 -19.96
CA ILE A 327 22.85 27.57 -19.53
C ILE A 327 23.90 27.07 -20.51
N THR A 328 25.09 26.81 -20.02
CA THR A 328 26.22 26.30 -20.79
C THR A 328 26.67 24.94 -20.28
N PHE A 329 27.23 24.11 -21.16
CA PHE A 329 27.74 22.79 -20.80
C PHE A 329 29.25 22.77 -20.91
N SER A 330 29.89 21.96 -20.09
CA SER A 330 31.33 21.68 -20.17
C SER A 330 31.61 20.21 -19.77
N GLY A 331 32.60 19.61 -20.46
CA GLY A 331 32.99 18.22 -20.20
C GLY A 331 32.18 17.15 -20.91
N ASN A 332 31.19 17.53 -21.73
CA ASN A 332 30.38 16.63 -22.55
C ASN A 332 31.09 16.32 -23.86
N THR A 333 31.65 15.13 -24.00
CA THR A 333 32.32 14.68 -25.24
C THR A 333 31.44 13.74 -26.06
N LYS A 334 30.56 13.00 -25.41
CA LYS A 334 29.65 12.00 -26.02
C LYS A 334 28.47 12.63 -26.72
N TYR A 335 27.79 13.56 -26.07
CA TYR A 335 26.58 14.20 -26.59
C TYR A 335 26.77 15.67 -26.82
N SER A 336 26.22 16.18 -27.91
CA SER A 336 26.32 17.60 -28.28
C SER A 336 25.48 18.49 -27.37
N ASP A 337 25.92 19.75 -27.18
CA ASP A 337 25.18 20.77 -26.43
C ASP A 337 23.74 20.92 -26.95
N SER A 338 23.55 20.84 -28.27
CA SER A 338 22.23 20.97 -28.89
C SER A 338 21.24 19.87 -28.44
N LEU A 339 21.73 18.66 -28.16
CA LEU A 339 20.90 17.57 -27.62
C LEU A 339 20.62 17.81 -26.13
N LEU A 340 21.64 18.19 -25.39
CA LEU A 340 21.50 18.44 -23.94
C LEU A 340 20.55 19.61 -23.65
N VAL A 341 20.63 20.69 -24.43
CA VAL A 341 19.67 21.82 -24.34
C VAL A 341 18.24 21.34 -24.57
N LYS A 342 17.99 20.47 -25.54
CA LYS A 342 16.64 19.93 -25.81
C LYS A 342 16.12 19.09 -24.65
N ILE A 343 16.97 18.36 -23.93
CA ILE A 343 16.59 17.55 -22.78
C ILE A 343 16.30 18.41 -21.56
N VAL A 344 17.20 19.36 -21.28
CA VAL A 344 16.99 20.34 -20.20
C VAL A 344 15.73 21.14 -20.43
N ASN A 345 15.51 21.60 -21.66
CA ASN A 345 14.31 22.33 -22.09
C ASN A 345 13.90 23.45 -21.13
N ILE A 346 14.89 24.21 -20.67
CA ILE A 346 14.71 25.40 -19.82
C ILE A 346 15.08 26.61 -20.68
N GLU A 347 14.13 27.49 -20.90
CA GLU A 347 14.35 28.71 -21.70
C GLU A 347 14.87 29.84 -20.82
N LYS A 348 15.79 30.64 -21.37
CA LYS A 348 16.28 31.85 -20.75
C LYS A 348 15.14 32.82 -20.43
N GLY A 349 15.15 33.38 -19.22
CA GLY A 349 14.10 34.28 -18.74
C GLY A 349 12.89 33.59 -18.11
N THR A 350 12.89 32.25 -18.07
CA THR A 350 11.90 31.52 -17.24
C THR A 350 12.23 31.62 -15.77
N MET A 351 11.24 31.53 -14.89
CA MET A 351 11.45 31.60 -13.43
C MET A 351 12.44 30.50 -12.99
N TYR A 352 13.42 30.90 -12.20
CA TYR A 352 14.40 29.97 -11.64
C TYR A 352 13.71 28.97 -10.70
N SER A 353 13.96 27.71 -10.91
CA SER A 353 13.48 26.64 -10.03
C SER A 353 14.55 25.58 -9.87
N GLN A 354 15.08 25.47 -8.65
CA GLN A 354 16.06 24.45 -8.30
C GLN A 354 15.50 23.03 -8.54
N ILE A 355 14.24 22.81 -8.16
CA ILE A 355 13.55 21.52 -8.32
C ILE A 355 13.43 21.14 -9.79
N THR A 356 13.01 22.10 -10.63
CA THR A 356 12.91 21.86 -12.08
C THR A 356 14.28 21.56 -12.69
N LEU A 357 15.31 22.28 -12.26
CA LEU A 357 16.68 22.02 -12.70
C LEU A 357 17.12 20.61 -12.32
N GLU A 358 16.99 20.22 -11.06
CA GLU A 358 17.37 18.90 -10.55
C GLU A 358 16.59 17.78 -11.25
N GLU A 359 15.29 17.97 -11.49
CA GLU A 359 14.45 17.03 -12.24
C GLU A 359 15.01 16.80 -13.65
N LYS A 360 15.42 17.86 -14.34
CA LYS A 360 15.99 17.77 -15.69
C LYS A 360 17.40 17.21 -15.72
N LEU A 361 18.15 17.34 -14.63
CA LEU A 361 19.52 16.83 -14.53
C LEU A 361 19.58 15.37 -14.10
N TYR A 362 18.79 14.94 -13.08
CA TYR A 362 18.96 13.59 -12.48
C TYR A 362 17.71 12.91 -11.94
N MET A 363 16.55 13.55 -11.89
CA MET A 363 15.38 13.01 -11.16
C MET A 363 14.11 12.85 -11.98
N SER A 364 14.19 12.84 -13.32
CA SER A 364 13.00 12.61 -14.12
C SER A 364 12.39 11.23 -13.87
N GLN A 365 11.13 11.21 -13.51
CA GLN A 365 10.41 9.94 -13.30
C GLN A 365 10.23 9.13 -14.58
N ASP A 366 10.28 9.80 -15.72
CA ASP A 366 10.08 9.22 -17.04
C ASP A 366 11.42 8.87 -17.74
N GLY A 367 12.58 9.06 -17.05
CA GLY A 367 13.91 8.83 -17.62
C GLY A 367 14.35 9.88 -18.64
N GLY A 368 13.65 11.01 -18.73
CA GLY A 368 13.94 12.09 -19.65
C GLY A 368 14.89 13.15 -19.10
N ASP A 369 15.86 12.76 -18.29
CA ASP A 369 16.89 13.63 -17.72
C ASP A 369 18.28 13.31 -18.30
N ILE A 370 19.23 14.24 -18.13
CA ILE A 370 20.59 14.06 -18.65
C ILE A 370 21.30 12.85 -18.03
N SER A 371 21.12 12.65 -16.73
CA SER A 371 21.75 11.53 -16.02
C SER A 371 21.27 10.18 -16.57
N SER A 372 19.96 10.06 -16.83
CA SER A 372 19.39 8.85 -17.45
C SER A 372 19.93 8.63 -18.87
N LEU A 373 20.08 9.70 -19.68
CA LEU A 373 20.64 9.59 -21.03
C LEU A 373 22.04 8.95 -21.02
N TYR A 374 22.90 9.39 -20.13
CA TYR A 374 24.26 8.86 -20.03
C TYR A 374 24.28 7.48 -19.34
N MET A 375 23.56 7.31 -18.24
CA MET A 375 23.54 6.05 -17.51
C MET A 375 22.91 4.91 -18.32
N ASP A 376 21.98 5.21 -19.21
CA ASP A 376 21.36 4.18 -20.08
C ASP A 376 22.30 3.74 -21.22
N ASP A 377 23.32 4.50 -21.54
CA ASP A 377 24.41 4.10 -22.44
C ASP A 377 25.65 3.55 -21.70
N GLY A 378 25.50 3.20 -20.42
CA GLY A 378 26.56 2.54 -19.65
C GLY A 378 27.45 3.46 -18.79
N TYR A 379 27.25 4.77 -18.81
CA TYR A 379 28.11 5.70 -18.08
C TYR A 379 27.71 5.76 -16.58
N LEU A 380 27.97 4.67 -15.86
CA LEU A 380 27.62 4.54 -14.44
C LEU A 380 28.23 5.62 -13.55
N PHE A 381 29.45 6.07 -13.89
CA PHE A 381 30.19 7.08 -13.10
C PHE A 381 29.86 8.49 -13.54
N PHE A 382 28.87 8.67 -14.40
CA PHE A 382 28.41 9.99 -14.82
C PHE A 382 28.04 10.86 -13.64
N ASN A 383 28.50 12.10 -13.69
CA ASN A 383 28.09 13.13 -12.75
C ASN A 383 27.91 14.46 -13.46
N ILE A 384 26.90 15.21 -13.06
CA ILE A 384 26.65 16.57 -13.57
C ILE A 384 26.47 17.50 -12.38
N THR A 385 27.20 18.61 -12.40
CA THR A 385 27.18 19.58 -11.30
C THR A 385 26.78 20.94 -11.87
N PRO A 386 25.63 21.50 -11.45
CA PRO A 386 25.28 22.87 -11.83
C PRO A 386 26.15 23.84 -11.03
N ILE A 387 26.85 24.73 -11.74
CA ILE A 387 27.69 25.80 -11.19
C ILE A 387 27.09 27.14 -11.58
N GLU A 388 26.77 27.96 -10.60
CA GLU A 388 26.34 29.33 -10.85
C GLU A 388 27.54 30.18 -11.25
N LYS A 389 27.61 30.54 -12.53
CA LYS A 389 28.75 31.36 -13.04
C LYS A 389 28.62 32.80 -12.62
N ARG A 390 27.45 33.34 -12.72
CA ARG A 390 27.18 34.76 -12.50
C ARG A 390 25.71 34.98 -12.19
N ILE A 391 25.46 35.89 -11.28
CA ILE A 391 24.17 36.47 -11.03
C ILE A 391 24.21 37.91 -11.55
N LYS A 392 23.38 38.20 -12.54
CA LYS A 392 23.29 39.55 -13.12
C LYS A 392 21.86 40.03 -12.88
N GLU A 393 21.75 41.07 -12.02
CA GLU A 393 20.44 41.55 -11.54
C GLU A 393 19.62 40.44 -10.91
N ASP A 394 18.64 39.88 -11.63
CA ASP A 394 17.74 38.80 -11.22
C ASP A 394 17.95 37.53 -12.06
N SER A 395 18.94 37.47 -12.91
CA SER A 395 19.22 36.35 -13.82
C SER A 395 20.42 35.53 -13.37
N VAL A 396 20.27 34.22 -13.30
CA VAL A 396 21.29 33.25 -12.87
C VAL A 396 21.83 32.50 -14.08
N ASP A 397 23.08 32.82 -14.49
CA ASP A 397 23.80 32.08 -15.53
C ASP A 397 24.41 30.80 -14.93
N LEU A 398 24.14 29.66 -15.56
CA LEU A 398 24.56 28.34 -15.10
C LEU A 398 25.59 27.70 -16.04
N GLU A 399 26.57 27.05 -15.47
CA GLU A 399 27.42 26.09 -16.16
C GLU A 399 27.12 24.69 -15.62
N LEU A 400 26.69 23.81 -16.49
CA LEU A 400 26.47 22.40 -16.18
C LEU A 400 27.76 21.63 -16.49
N LYS A 401 28.55 21.39 -15.43
CA LYS A 401 29.81 20.67 -15.54
C LYS A 401 29.58 19.18 -15.53
N ILE A 402 29.90 18.52 -16.62
CA ILE A 402 29.71 17.10 -16.84
C ILE A 402 31.03 16.35 -16.65
N TYR A 403 30.94 15.25 -15.92
CA TYR A 403 31.97 14.22 -15.86
C TYR A 403 31.35 12.93 -16.38
N GLU A 404 31.74 12.50 -17.56
CA GLU A 404 31.15 11.34 -18.23
C GLU A 404 31.60 10.02 -17.60
N GLY A 405 32.87 9.91 -17.24
CA GLY A 405 33.48 8.68 -16.74
C GLY A 405 33.56 7.55 -17.79
N PRO A 406 34.05 6.37 -17.41
CA PRO A 406 34.06 5.19 -18.29
C PRO A 406 32.69 4.52 -18.33
N GLN A 407 32.41 3.83 -19.47
CA GLN A 407 31.25 2.94 -19.56
C GLN A 407 31.46 1.69 -18.70
N ALA A 408 30.41 1.22 -18.05
CA ALA A 408 30.40 0.00 -17.25
C ALA A 408 29.53 -1.07 -17.91
N ILE A 409 30.01 -2.31 -17.91
CA ILE A 409 29.30 -3.50 -18.37
C ILE A 409 28.88 -4.30 -17.13
N ILE A 410 27.66 -4.83 -17.13
CA ILE A 410 27.17 -5.67 -16.04
C ILE A 410 27.93 -6.99 -16.07
N ASN A 411 28.64 -7.31 -14.97
CA ASN A 411 29.38 -8.55 -14.84
C ASN A 411 28.48 -9.67 -14.33
N GLU A 412 27.82 -9.45 -13.19
CA GLU A 412 26.87 -10.43 -12.66
C GLU A 412 25.70 -9.76 -11.92
N VAL A 413 24.60 -10.52 -11.76
CA VAL A 413 23.43 -10.11 -10.97
C VAL A 413 23.24 -11.13 -9.85
N ARG A 414 23.41 -10.69 -8.61
CA ARG A 414 23.25 -11.48 -7.39
C ARG A 414 21.91 -11.14 -6.72
N ILE A 415 21.20 -12.17 -6.25
CA ILE A 415 19.90 -12.02 -5.61
C ILE A 415 19.99 -12.58 -4.20
N PHE A 416 19.50 -11.80 -3.21
CA PHE A 416 19.52 -12.14 -1.80
C PHE A 416 18.13 -11.95 -1.17
N GLY A 417 17.81 -12.79 -0.17
CA GLY A 417 16.59 -12.65 0.63
C GLY A 417 15.37 -13.42 0.11
N ASN A 418 15.49 -14.10 -1.03
CA ASN A 418 14.45 -14.95 -1.59
C ASN A 418 14.50 -16.36 -0.96
N THR A 419 13.91 -16.50 0.23
CA THR A 419 13.97 -17.77 0.99
C THR A 419 12.93 -18.79 0.52
N LYS A 420 11.76 -18.34 0.08
CA LYS A 420 10.64 -19.18 -0.42
C LYS A 420 10.54 -19.14 -1.94
N THR A 421 10.78 -17.96 -2.52
CA THR A 421 10.62 -17.74 -3.97
C THR A 421 11.86 -18.21 -4.72
N ASN A 422 11.67 -19.05 -5.71
CA ASN A 422 12.76 -19.51 -6.57
C ASN A 422 13.40 -18.32 -7.32
N GLU A 423 14.71 -18.32 -7.37
CA GLU A 423 15.49 -17.26 -8.03
C GLU A 423 15.09 -17.02 -9.50
N LYS A 424 14.71 -18.08 -10.23
CA LYS A 424 14.21 -17.98 -11.59
C LYS A 424 12.99 -17.07 -11.75
N VAL A 425 12.15 -16.97 -10.68
CA VAL A 425 10.94 -16.11 -10.68
C VAL A 425 11.33 -14.64 -10.66
N ILE A 426 12.40 -14.30 -9.96
CA ILE A 426 12.95 -12.95 -9.91
C ILE A 426 13.72 -12.66 -11.21
N ARG A 427 14.62 -13.56 -11.62
CA ARG A 427 15.48 -13.35 -12.81
C ARG A 427 14.70 -13.11 -14.09
N ARG A 428 13.56 -13.76 -14.29
CA ARG A 428 12.74 -13.60 -15.48
C ARG A 428 12.06 -12.21 -15.59
N GLU A 429 11.98 -11.46 -14.47
CA GLU A 429 11.43 -10.10 -14.41
C GLU A 429 12.51 -9.02 -14.56
N LEU A 430 13.79 -9.42 -14.62
CA LEU A 430 14.90 -8.48 -14.79
C LEU A 430 14.99 -8.00 -16.24
N TYR A 431 15.41 -6.76 -16.41
CA TYR A 431 15.77 -6.12 -17.69
C TYR A 431 17.27 -5.82 -17.77
N VAL A 432 18.06 -6.38 -16.85
CA VAL A 432 19.50 -6.24 -16.75
C VAL A 432 20.13 -7.63 -16.73
N PHE A 433 21.06 -7.89 -17.65
CA PHE A 433 21.70 -9.19 -17.80
C PHE A 433 23.21 -9.05 -17.82
N PRO A 434 23.96 -10.06 -17.37
CA PRO A 434 25.41 -10.10 -17.54
C PRO A 434 25.82 -9.90 -19.00
N GLY A 435 26.76 -9.00 -19.24
CA GLY A 435 27.22 -8.61 -20.58
C GLY A 435 26.51 -7.38 -21.18
N ASP A 436 25.39 -6.96 -20.62
CA ASP A 436 24.75 -5.72 -21.05
C ASP A 436 25.49 -4.50 -20.51
N LYS A 437 25.36 -3.36 -21.22
CA LYS A 437 25.76 -2.07 -20.67
C LYS A 437 24.87 -1.73 -19.46
N PHE A 438 25.44 -1.05 -18.48
CA PHE A 438 24.64 -0.51 -17.38
C PHE A 438 23.53 0.40 -17.90
N SER A 439 22.32 0.26 -17.36
CA SER A 439 21.17 1.12 -17.66
C SER A 439 20.38 1.36 -16.40
N ARG A 440 20.28 2.63 -16.00
CA ARG A 440 19.48 3.07 -14.86
C ARG A 440 17.98 2.80 -15.08
N THR A 441 17.49 3.10 -16.26
CA THR A 441 16.08 2.87 -16.62
C THR A 441 15.74 1.38 -16.54
N ASN A 442 16.60 0.48 -17.00
CA ASN A 442 16.38 -0.95 -16.91
C ASN A 442 16.44 -1.47 -15.48
N LEU A 443 17.28 -0.90 -14.62
CA LEU A 443 17.28 -1.21 -13.19
C LEU A 443 15.99 -0.81 -12.51
N ILE A 444 15.53 0.43 -12.71
CA ILE A 444 14.26 0.94 -12.15
C ILE A 444 13.09 0.11 -12.68
N ARG A 445 13.11 -0.25 -13.96
CA ARG A 445 12.11 -1.12 -14.57
C ARG A 445 12.10 -2.51 -13.93
N SER A 446 13.27 -3.10 -13.70
CA SER A 446 13.42 -4.38 -13.01
C SER A 446 12.86 -4.31 -11.59
N GLN A 447 13.20 -3.27 -10.85
CA GLN A 447 12.69 -3.04 -9.50
C GLN A 447 11.16 -2.97 -9.48
N ARG A 448 10.57 -2.20 -10.38
CA ARG A 448 9.12 -2.06 -10.51
C ARG A 448 8.44 -3.38 -10.87
N GLN A 449 9.02 -4.17 -11.77
CA GLN A 449 8.46 -5.48 -12.12
C GLN A 449 8.49 -6.47 -10.96
N ILE A 450 9.60 -6.50 -10.21
CA ILE A 450 9.71 -7.37 -9.02
C ILE A 450 8.74 -6.91 -7.92
N ALA A 451 8.58 -5.60 -7.71
CA ALA A 451 7.60 -5.06 -6.77
C ALA A 451 6.16 -5.45 -7.16
N ASN A 452 5.85 -5.43 -8.46
CA ASN A 452 4.53 -5.80 -9.00
C ASN A 452 4.19 -7.30 -8.83
N LEU A 453 5.17 -8.17 -8.61
CA LEU A 453 4.91 -9.57 -8.26
C LEU A 453 4.10 -9.70 -6.95
N GLY A 454 4.24 -8.72 -6.05
CA GLY A 454 3.52 -8.71 -4.78
C GLY A 454 4.10 -9.63 -3.71
N TYR A 455 5.18 -10.35 -3.98
CA TYR A 455 5.83 -11.29 -3.05
C TYR A 455 6.84 -10.64 -2.13
N PHE A 456 7.30 -9.44 -2.50
CA PHE A 456 8.37 -8.71 -1.83
C PHE A 456 7.86 -7.38 -1.27
N ASP A 457 8.47 -6.92 -0.21
CA ASP A 457 8.21 -5.61 0.36
C ASP A 457 8.94 -4.54 -0.47
N PRO A 458 8.21 -3.64 -1.17
CA PRO A 458 8.84 -2.63 -2.00
C PRO A 458 9.67 -1.59 -1.23
N GLU A 459 9.33 -1.35 0.06
CA GLU A 459 10.02 -0.38 0.91
C GLU A 459 11.37 -0.91 1.41
N GLN A 460 11.51 -2.24 1.47
CA GLN A 460 12.73 -2.92 1.92
C GLN A 460 13.52 -3.55 0.77
N MET A 461 13.11 -3.29 -0.47
CA MET A 461 13.81 -3.80 -1.65
C MET A 461 14.88 -2.82 -2.11
N GLU A 462 16.12 -3.31 -2.20
CA GLU A 462 17.27 -2.53 -2.62
C GLU A 462 17.91 -3.14 -3.86
N ILE A 463 18.27 -2.28 -4.82
CA ILE A 463 19.13 -2.65 -5.96
C ILE A 463 20.38 -1.81 -5.85
N ILE A 464 21.51 -2.48 -5.60
CA ILE A 464 22.79 -1.84 -5.32
C ILE A 464 23.76 -2.17 -6.45
N PRO A 465 24.12 -1.20 -7.30
CA PRO A 465 25.22 -1.37 -8.24
C PRO A 465 26.54 -1.28 -7.49
N ILE A 466 27.39 -2.30 -7.62
CA ILE A 466 28.74 -2.36 -7.04
C ILE A 466 29.71 -2.24 -8.19
N PRO A 467 30.27 -1.03 -8.40
CA PRO A 467 31.21 -0.80 -9.51
C PRO A 467 32.57 -1.42 -9.23
N ASN A 468 33.17 -1.98 -10.28
CA ASN A 468 34.58 -2.37 -10.32
C ASN A 468 35.32 -1.49 -11.36
N PRO A 469 35.92 -0.38 -10.91
CA PRO A 469 36.56 0.55 -11.83
C PRO A 469 37.78 -0.04 -12.55
N GLU A 470 38.47 -1.04 -11.97
CA GLU A 470 39.65 -1.66 -12.55
C GLU A 470 39.34 -2.42 -13.83
N ASN A 471 38.18 -3.06 -13.87
CA ASN A 471 37.75 -3.88 -15.00
C ASN A 471 36.68 -3.19 -15.89
N GLY A 472 36.20 -1.99 -15.52
CA GLY A 472 35.10 -1.32 -16.21
C GLY A 472 33.78 -2.08 -16.12
N THR A 473 33.57 -2.84 -15.03
CA THR A 473 32.38 -3.64 -14.83
C THR A 473 31.59 -3.19 -13.59
N VAL A 474 30.33 -3.66 -13.50
CA VAL A 474 29.46 -3.45 -12.34
C VAL A 474 28.75 -4.74 -11.99
N ASP A 475 28.78 -5.12 -10.72
CA ASP A 475 27.93 -6.17 -10.18
C ASP A 475 26.64 -5.55 -9.66
N ILE A 476 25.51 -6.19 -9.89
CA ILE A 476 24.20 -5.75 -9.39
C ILE A 476 23.78 -6.65 -8.26
N GLU A 477 23.67 -6.11 -7.07
CA GLU A 477 23.06 -6.80 -5.93
C GLU A 477 21.61 -6.40 -5.79
N LEU A 478 20.72 -7.40 -5.87
CA LEU A 478 19.30 -7.25 -5.58
C LEU A 478 19.00 -7.88 -4.22
N ARG A 479 18.65 -7.08 -3.26
CA ARG A 479 18.21 -7.51 -1.93
C ARG A 479 16.70 -7.38 -1.83
N VAL A 480 16.03 -8.47 -1.54
CA VAL A 480 14.57 -8.54 -1.39
C VAL A 480 14.20 -9.05 -0.01
N VAL A 481 13.07 -8.58 0.49
CA VAL A 481 12.46 -9.09 1.73
C VAL A 481 11.10 -9.66 1.39
N GLU A 482 10.91 -10.97 1.60
CA GLU A 482 9.64 -11.62 1.30
C GLU A 482 8.56 -11.24 2.30
N LYS A 483 7.36 -10.96 1.78
CA LYS A 483 6.15 -10.70 2.57
C LYS A 483 5.07 -11.73 2.28
N PRO A 484 4.11 -11.94 3.20
CA PRO A 484 2.92 -12.74 2.89
C PRO A 484 2.20 -12.14 1.68
N SER A 485 2.01 -12.94 0.65
CA SER A 485 1.37 -12.53 -0.61
C SER A 485 0.03 -13.22 -0.84
N ASP A 486 -0.27 -14.25 -0.06
CA ASP A 486 -1.55 -14.93 -0.13
C ASP A 486 -2.66 -14.04 0.38
N GLN A 487 -3.78 -14.05 -0.34
CA GLN A 487 -4.90 -13.16 -0.05
C GLN A 487 -6.12 -13.98 0.35
N LEU A 488 -6.72 -13.60 1.47
CA LEU A 488 -8.03 -14.08 1.88
C LEU A 488 -9.08 -13.04 1.51
N GLU A 489 -9.98 -13.39 0.62
CA GLU A 489 -11.11 -12.56 0.27
C GLU A 489 -12.33 -12.95 1.11
N LEU A 490 -12.75 -12.05 1.96
CA LEU A 490 -13.99 -12.12 2.70
C LEU A 490 -14.80 -10.89 2.35
N SER A 491 -15.83 -11.03 1.56
CA SER A 491 -16.71 -9.91 1.23
C SER A 491 -18.16 -10.23 1.51
N LEU A 492 -18.88 -9.22 1.97
CA LEU A 492 -20.32 -9.26 2.18
C LEU A 492 -20.87 -8.04 1.45
N GLY A 493 -21.65 -8.29 0.39
CA GLY A 493 -22.22 -7.26 -0.46
C GLY A 493 -23.74 -7.28 -0.42
N TRP A 494 -24.37 -6.16 -0.73
CA TRP A 494 -25.81 -6.05 -0.90
C TRP A 494 -26.16 -5.93 -2.38
N GLY A 495 -26.81 -6.93 -2.95
CA GLY A 495 -27.16 -7.01 -4.37
C GLY A 495 -28.46 -6.27 -4.76
N GLY A 496 -28.95 -5.36 -3.93
CA GLY A 496 -30.21 -4.62 -4.18
C GLY A 496 -31.47 -5.41 -3.88
N ARG A 497 -32.65 -4.88 -4.32
CA ARG A 497 -33.96 -5.40 -3.98
C ARG A 497 -34.23 -6.85 -4.43
N GLY A 498 -33.56 -7.33 -5.47
CA GLY A 498 -33.80 -8.67 -6.03
C GLY A 498 -32.74 -9.70 -5.61
N ALA A 499 -31.53 -9.29 -5.27
CA ALA A 499 -30.43 -10.21 -4.98
C ALA A 499 -30.10 -10.35 -3.48
N GLY A 500 -30.50 -9.38 -2.63
CA GLY A 500 -30.21 -9.44 -1.19
C GLY A 500 -28.75 -9.47 -0.84
N LEU A 501 -28.37 -10.20 0.23
CA LEU A 501 -27.03 -10.26 0.77
C LEU A 501 -26.20 -11.34 0.06
N VAL A 502 -25.05 -10.97 -0.49
CA VAL A 502 -24.11 -11.87 -1.18
C VAL A 502 -22.85 -12.00 -0.35
N GLY A 503 -22.53 -13.22 0.05
CA GLY A 503 -21.26 -13.54 0.72
C GLY A 503 -20.27 -14.14 -0.27
N THR A 504 -19.03 -13.69 -0.24
CA THR A 504 -17.91 -14.27 -0.99
C THR A 504 -16.83 -14.69 -0.03
N LEU A 505 -16.35 -15.92 -0.20
CA LEU A 505 -15.16 -16.47 0.44
C LEU A 505 -14.20 -16.88 -0.66
N GLY A 506 -13.03 -16.28 -0.69
CA GLY A 506 -11.99 -16.59 -1.67
C GLY A 506 -10.63 -16.72 -1.01
N VAL A 507 -9.78 -17.59 -1.57
CA VAL A 507 -8.38 -17.69 -1.22
C VAL A 507 -7.58 -17.65 -2.51
N GLN A 508 -6.60 -16.75 -2.56
CA GLN A 508 -5.69 -16.64 -3.67
C GLN A 508 -4.25 -16.82 -3.19
N PHE A 509 -3.58 -17.84 -3.72
CA PHE A 509 -2.17 -18.14 -3.50
C PHE A 509 -1.38 -17.63 -4.71
N THR A 510 -0.59 -16.58 -4.51
CA THR A 510 0.04 -15.84 -5.62
C THR A 510 1.42 -16.37 -5.99
N ASN A 511 2.09 -17.06 -5.07
CA ASN A 511 3.40 -17.67 -5.30
C ASN A 511 3.34 -19.20 -5.24
N PHE A 512 2.29 -19.79 -5.76
CA PHE A 512 2.08 -21.23 -5.73
C PHE A 512 3.11 -22.00 -6.56
N SER A 513 3.38 -23.26 -6.18
CA SER A 513 4.24 -24.18 -6.93
C SER A 513 3.57 -25.53 -7.13
N LEU A 514 3.11 -25.78 -8.35
CA LEU A 514 2.53 -27.08 -8.73
C LEU A 514 3.56 -28.21 -8.64
N LYS A 515 4.83 -27.90 -8.92
CA LYS A 515 5.93 -28.88 -8.87
C LYS A 515 6.16 -29.40 -7.45
N ASN A 516 6.02 -28.54 -6.45
CA ASN A 516 6.28 -28.85 -5.05
C ASN A 516 5.07 -29.48 -4.33
N ILE A 517 3.98 -29.80 -5.04
CA ILE A 517 2.76 -30.37 -4.45
C ILE A 517 3.02 -31.73 -3.76
N VAL A 518 3.96 -32.51 -4.27
CA VAL A 518 4.33 -33.82 -3.72
C VAL A 518 5.38 -33.72 -2.59
N ASP A 519 6.02 -32.57 -2.41
CA ASP A 519 6.97 -32.33 -1.35
C ASP A 519 6.30 -31.74 -0.11
N LYS A 520 6.03 -32.58 0.89
CA LYS A 520 5.39 -32.14 2.14
C LYS A 520 6.17 -31.06 2.90
N LYS A 521 7.49 -30.95 2.70
CA LYS A 521 8.32 -29.92 3.35
C LYS A 521 8.08 -28.53 2.79
N ALA A 522 7.59 -28.44 1.56
CA ALA A 522 7.27 -27.16 0.91
C ALA A 522 5.89 -26.59 1.30
N TRP A 523 5.10 -27.33 2.11
CA TRP A 523 3.76 -26.92 2.52
C TRP A 523 3.79 -25.93 3.71
N THR A 524 3.62 -24.62 3.44
CA THR A 524 3.58 -23.55 4.46
C THR A 524 2.62 -22.39 4.12
N PRO A 525 1.29 -22.49 4.14
CA PRO A 525 0.40 -23.66 4.23
C PRO A 525 0.26 -24.46 2.94
N LEU A 526 0.53 -23.88 1.77
CA LEU A 526 0.58 -24.54 0.48
C LEU A 526 1.97 -24.45 -0.14
N PRO A 527 2.31 -25.37 -1.07
CA PRO A 527 3.60 -25.35 -1.72
C PRO A 527 3.77 -24.05 -2.53
N SER A 528 4.86 -23.35 -2.30
CA SER A 528 5.16 -22.04 -2.88
C SER A 528 6.54 -22.00 -3.55
N GLY A 529 6.80 -20.93 -4.29
CA GLY A 529 8.11 -20.59 -4.82
C GLY A 529 8.22 -20.47 -6.35
N ASP A 530 7.24 -20.92 -7.13
CA ASP A 530 7.31 -20.87 -8.61
C ASP A 530 6.59 -19.66 -9.23
N GLY A 531 5.95 -18.82 -8.40
CA GLY A 531 5.24 -17.63 -8.87
C GLY A 531 3.99 -17.94 -9.69
N GLN A 532 3.39 -19.12 -9.47
CA GLN A 532 2.10 -19.50 -10.06
C GLN A 532 0.96 -18.96 -9.20
N ASN A 533 -0.20 -18.73 -9.80
CA ASN A 533 -1.39 -18.28 -9.09
C ASN A 533 -2.41 -19.41 -9.02
N LEU A 534 -2.87 -19.72 -7.82
CA LEU A 534 -3.99 -20.62 -7.57
C LEU A 534 -5.07 -19.84 -6.82
N SER A 535 -6.27 -19.75 -7.39
CA SER A 535 -7.43 -19.10 -6.77
C SER A 535 -8.57 -20.09 -6.61
N VAL A 536 -9.19 -20.07 -5.44
CA VAL A 536 -10.42 -20.81 -5.15
C VAL A 536 -11.39 -19.84 -4.52
N ARG A 537 -12.59 -19.72 -5.11
CA ARG A 537 -13.62 -18.78 -4.68
C ARG A 537 -14.97 -19.47 -4.58
N ALA A 538 -15.67 -19.22 -3.49
CA ALA A 538 -17.06 -19.58 -3.28
C ALA A 538 -17.90 -18.32 -3.07
N GLN A 539 -19.01 -18.20 -3.78
CA GLN A 539 -19.92 -17.06 -3.69
C GLN A 539 -21.33 -17.58 -3.45
N LEU A 540 -21.99 -17.06 -2.43
CA LEU A 540 -23.26 -17.57 -1.95
C LEU A 540 -24.25 -16.42 -1.70
N ASN A 541 -25.49 -16.64 -2.13
CA ASN A 541 -26.61 -15.76 -1.84
C ASN A 541 -27.82 -16.64 -1.41
N GLY A 542 -27.85 -17.00 -0.15
CA GLY A 542 -28.90 -17.85 0.41
C GLY A 542 -29.13 -19.13 -0.41
N LYS A 543 -30.39 -19.44 -0.69
CA LYS A 543 -30.78 -20.53 -1.58
C LYS A 543 -30.77 -20.14 -3.06
N GLN A 544 -30.80 -18.85 -3.38
CA GLN A 544 -30.97 -18.34 -4.73
C GLN A 544 -29.73 -18.58 -5.61
N PHE A 545 -28.52 -18.29 -5.11
CA PHE A 545 -27.31 -18.36 -5.91
C PHE A 545 -26.16 -19.01 -5.18
N GLN A 546 -25.45 -19.87 -5.88
CA GLN A 546 -24.22 -20.52 -5.43
C GLN A 546 -23.25 -20.60 -6.60
N SER A 547 -22.03 -20.16 -6.40
CA SER A 547 -20.97 -20.23 -7.40
C SER A 547 -19.66 -20.69 -6.76
N TYR A 548 -19.00 -21.62 -7.39
CA TYR A 548 -17.69 -22.14 -7.04
C TYR A 548 -16.78 -21.96 -8.24
N ASN A 549 -15.64 -21.34 -8.04
CA ASN A 549 -14.66 -21.07 -9.09
C ASN A 549 -13.29 -21.50 -8.60
N MET A 550 -12.52 -22.14 -9.48
CA MET A 550 -11.12 -22.49 -9.27
C MET A 550 -10.35 -22.11 -10.52
N SER A 551 -9.23 -21.41 -10.33
CA SER A 551 -8.35 -21.06 -11.44
C SER A 551 -6.88 -21.26 -11.07
N PHE A 552 -6.12 -21.76 -12.02
CA PHE A 552 -4.68 -21.90 -11.94
C PHE A 552 -4.04 -21.13 -13.10
N THR A 553 -3.01 -20.35 -12.82
CA THR A 553 -2.26 -19.59 -13.83
C THR A 553 -0.77 -19.77 -13.64
N GLU A 554 -0.10 -20.25 -14.70
CA GLU A 554 1.36 -20.19 -14.87
C GLU A 554 1.69 -18.94 -15.71
N PRO A 555 2.31 -17.90 -15.13
CA PRO A 555 2.54 -16.63 -15.84
C PRO A 555 3.67 -16.70 -16.88
N TRP A 556 4.54 -17.70 -16.80
CA TRP A 556 5.69 -17.87 -17.69
C TRP A 556 5.79 -19.30 -18.26
N LEU A 557 4.80 -19.69 -19.02
CA LEU A 557 4.78 -21.03 -19.65
C LEU A 557 6.06 -21.26 -20.47
N GLY A 558 6.80 -22.33 -20.11
CA GLY A 558 8.09 -22.63 -20.72
C GLY A 558 9.27 -21.78 -20.21
N GLY A 559 9.07 -20.80 -19.35
CA GLY A 559 10.11 -20.05 -18.61
C GLY A 559 10.94 -19.06 -19.44
N LYS A 560 10.72 -18.94 -20.75
CA LYS A 560 11.54 -18.11 -21.66
C LYS A 560 10.89 -16.77 -22.03
N LYS A 561 9.57 -16.73 -22.05
CA LYS A 561 8.78 -15.54 -22.43
C LYS A 561 7.61 -15.38 -21.46
N PRO A 562 7.12 -14.17 -21.24
CA PRO A 562 5.97 -13.90 -20.36
C PRO A 562 4.65 -14.35 -21.02
N ASN A 563 4.57 -15.63 -21.36
CA ASN A 563 3.38 -16.27 -21.88
C ASN A 563 2.62 -16.91 -20.72
N SER A 564 1.46 -16.38 -20.37
CA SER A 564 0.63 -16.95 -19.34
C SER A 564 -0.19 -18.12 -19.85
N PHE A 565 -0.30 -19.17 -19.04
CA PHE A 565 -1.21 -20.28 -19.26
C PHE A 565 -2.19 -20.35 -18.10
N THR A 566 -3.49 -20.32 -18.42
CA THR A 566 -4.54 -20.33 -17.40
C THR A 566 -5.50 -21.48 -17.66
N VAL A 567 -5.82 -22.22 -16.60
CA VAL A 567 -6.88 -23.21 -16.58
C VAL A 567 -7.89 -22.79 -15.51
N SER A 568 -9.15 -22.75 -15.85
CA SER A 568 -10.20 -22.46 -14.89
C SER A 568 -11.35 -23.46 -14.98
N PHE A 569 -12.00 -23.64 -13.85
CA PHE A 569 -13.19 -24.45 -13.73
C PHE A 569 -14.17 -23.73 -12.83
N PHE A 570 -15.46 -23.73 -13.19
CA PHE A 570 -16.49 -23.18 -12.34
C PHE A 570 -17.78 -24.01 -12.39
N ARG A 571 -18.54 -23.93 -11.32
CA ARG A 571 -19.91 -24.43 -11.25
C ARG A 571 -20.78 -23.40 -10.54
N GLN A 572 -21.84 -23.02 -11.22
CA GLN A 572 -22.78 -22.00 -10.78
C GLN A 572 -24.20 -22.60 -10.77
N ARG A 573 -24.96 -22.33 -9.71
CA ARG A 573 -26.35 -22.68 -9.58
C ARG A 573 -27.15 -21.44 -9.25
N TYR A 574 -28.19 -21.22 -10.00
CA TYR A 574 -29.18 -20.18 -9.75
C TYR A 574 -30.56 -20.82 -9.62
N ASN A 575 -31.26 -20.59 -8.51
CA ASN A 575 -32.60 -21.08 -8.26
C ASN A 575 -33.60 -19.93 -8.37
N LEU A 576 -34.67 -20.17 -9.08
CA LEU A 576 -35.88 -19.34 -9.01
C LEU A 576 -36.65 -19.78 -7.76
N LEU A 577 -36.98 -18.79 -6.92
CA LEU A 577 -37.70 -19.02 -5.66
C LEU A 577 -39.09 -18.44 -5.74
N ASP A 578 -40.04 -19.14 -5.15
CA ASP A 578 -41.36 -18.59 -4.92
C ASP A 578 -41.29 -17.63 -3.70
N GLY A 579 -41.77 -16.39 -3.87
CA GLY A 579 -41.74 -15.38 -2.81
C GLY A 579 -40.54 -14.41 -2.85
N THR A 580 -40.58 -13.46 -1.95
CA THR A 580 -39.62 -12.32 -1.92
C THR A 580 -38.35 -12.56 -1.08
N ASN A 581 -38.23 -13.74 -0.45
CA ASN A 581 -37.16 -14.03 0.48
C ASN A 581 -36.19 -15.09 -0.08
N ASN A 582 -35.00 -14.69 -0.41
CA ASN A 582 -33.94 -15.54 -0.97
C ASN A 582 -33.44 -16.67 -0.04
N PHE A 583 -33.87 -16.68 1.21
CA PHE A 583 -33.44 -17.67 2.20
C PHE A 583 -34.52 -18.74 2.48
N THR A 584 -35.80 -18.41 2.35
CA THR A 584 -36.93 -19.26 2.78
C THR A 584 -37.86 -19.74 1.67
N GLY A 585 -37.83 -19.09 0.48
CA GLY A 585 -38.64 -19.48 -0.66
C GLY A 585 -38.41 -20.92 -1.14
N ASP A 586 -39.43 -21.57 -1.68
CA ASP A 586 -39.30 -22.88 -2.32
C ASP A 586 -38.74 -22.73 -3.74
N VAL A 587 -37.95 -23.71 -4.18
CA VAL A 587 -37.33 -23.70 -5.50
C VAL A 587 -38.37 -24.12 -6.54
N ILE A 588 -38.77 -23.19 -7.41
CA ILE A 588 -39.72 -23.39 -8.49
C ILE A 588 -39.07 -23.63 -9.85
N GLY A 589 -37.75 -23.37 -9.97
CA GLY A 589 -36.94 -23.60 -11.16
C GLY A 589 -35.47 -23.42 -10.87
N LYS A 590 -34.62 -24.00 -11.68
CA LYS A 590 -33.15 -23.89 -11.49
C LYS A 590 -32.39 -23.85 -12.81
N SER A 591 -31.27 -23.11 -12.76
CA SER A 591 -30.22 -23.11 -13.79
C SER A 591 -28.90 -23.55 -13.16
N ILE A 592 -28.28 -24.58 -13.75
CA ILE A 592 -26.93 -25.01 -13.36
C ILE A 592 -26.02 -24.79 -14.57
N THR A 593 -24.98 -24.01 -14.38
CA THR A 593 -23.91 -23.84 -15.37
C THR A 593 -22.64 -24.47 -14.84
N THR A 594 -22.08 -25.40 -15.59
CA THR A 594 -20.76 -25.98 -15.29
C THR A 594 -19.84 -25.66 -16.45
N GLY A 595 -18.71 -25.05 -16.19
CA GLY A 595 -17.83 -24.64 -17.26
C GLY A 595 -16.35 -24.73 -16.89
N GLY A 596 -15.55 -24.63 -17.92
CA GLY A 596 -14.10 -24.58 -17.79
C GLY A 596 -13.46 -23.87 -18.99
N SER A 597 -12.27 -23.35 -18.76
CA SER A 597 -11.50 -22.72 -19.82
C SER A 597 -10.03 -23.07 -19.76
N VAL A 598 -9.40 -23.11 -20.93
CA VAL A 598 -7.95 -23.21 -21.10
C VAL A 598 -7.52 -22.06 -21.99
N GLY A 599 -6.63 -21.22 -21.50
CA GLY A 599 -6.21 -20.00 -22.20
C GLY A 599 -4.71 -19.77 -22.14
N ILE A 600 -4.24 -19.07 -23.18
CA ILE A 600 -2.86 -18.58 -23.29
C ILE A 600 -2.93 -17.08 -23.50
N GLY A 601 -2.09 -16.35 -22.75
CA GLY A 601 -1.92 -14.92 -22.89
C GLY A 601 -0.46 -14.56 -23.16
N THR A 602 -0.23 -13.53 -23.95
CA THR A 602 1.12 -13.01 -24.22
C THR A 602 1.13 -11.50 -24.26
N ARG A 603 2.23 -10.91 -23.81
CA ARG A 603 2.49 -9.47 -23.96
C ARG A 603 3.15 -9.25 -25.33
N LEU A 604 2.68 -8.25 -26.05
CA LEU A 604 3.26 -7.87 -27.32
C LEU A 604 4.36 -6.83 -27.09
N ALA A 605 5.41 -6.88 -27.92
CA ALA A 605 6.47 -5.87 -27.93
C ALA A 605 6.17 -4.71 -28.90
N TRP A 606 5.21 -4.89 -29.79
CA TRP A 606 4.78 -3.91 -30.78
C TRP A 606 3.25 -3.84 -30.80
N PRO A 607 2.63 -2.66 -30.87
CA PRO A 607 3.21 -1.30 -31.07
C PRO A 607 3.90 -0.74 -29.83
N ASP A 608 3.51 -1.17 -28.62
CA ASP A 608 4.15 -0.83 -27.34
C ASP A 608 4.01 -1.99 -26.33
N ASP A 609 4.70 -1.90 -25.20
CA ASP A 609 4.75 -2.93 -24.16
C ASP A 609 3.45 -3.08 -23.35
N PHE A 610 2.46 -2.22 -23.60
CA PHE A 610 1.18 -2.24 -22.87
C PHE A 610 0.15 -3.17 -23.52
N PHE A 611 0.43 -3.65 -24.75
CA PHE A 611 -0.46 -4.56 -25.45
C PHE A 611 -0.34 -5.99 -24.97
N THR A 612 -1.49 -6.64 -24.81
CA THR A 612 -1.61 -8.06 -24.50
C THR A 612 -2.62 -8.73 -25.40
N VAL A 613 -2.33 -9.97 -25.78
CA VAL A 613 -3.29 -10.85 -26.47
C VAL A 613 -3.53 -12.07 -25.60
N ARG A 614 -4.78 -12.41 -25.38
CA ARG A 614 -5.20 -13.62 -24.69
C ARG A 614 -6.18 -14.39 -25.57
N SER A 615 -5.94 -15.69 -25.75
CA SER A 615 -6.86 -16.59 -26.42
C SER A 615 -7.20 -17.76 -25.49
N ALA A 616 -8.46 -18.11 -25.40
CA ALA A 616 -8.96 -19.19 -24.54
C ALA A 616 -10.05 -20.01 -25.25
N ILE A 617 -10.04 -21.30 -25.04
CA ILE A 617 -11.14 -22.19 -25.37
C ILE A 617 -11.98 -22.33 -24.10
N ASN A 618 -13.28 -21.99 -24.21
CA ASN A 618 -14.24 -22.08 -23.13
C ASN A 618 -15.29 -23.13 -23.44
N VAL A 619 -15.69 -23.88 -22.43
CA VAL A 619 -16.78 -24.86 -22.50
C VAL A 619 -17.74 -24.57 -21.37
N ASN A 620 -18.98 -24.23 -21.69
CA ASN A 620 -20.04 -23.98 -20.72
C ASN A 620 -21.21 -24.92 -20.99
N HIS A 621 -21.59 -25.70 -20.02
CA HIS A 621 -22.72 -26.60 -20.08
C HIS A 621 -23.83 -26.09 -19.16
N TYR A 622 -24.96 -25.73 -19.78
CA TYR A 622 -26.17 -25.23 -19.12
C TYR A 622 -27.15 -26.37 -18.91
N THR A 623 -27.69 -26.50 -17.72
CA THR A 623 -28.81 -27.40 -17.41
C THR A 623 -29.93 -26.57 -16.80
N LEU A 624 -31.04 -26.51 -17.47
CA LEU A 624 -32.23 -25.76 -17.03
C LEU A 624 -33.34 -26.74 -16.67
N ASP A 625 -34.06 -26.44 -15.60
CA ASP A 625 -35.20 -27.20 -15.10
C ASP A 625 -36.27 -26.23 -14.60
N GLU A 626 -37.35 -26.14 -15.37
CA GLU A 626 -38.48 -25.19 -15.16
C GLU A 626 -38.02 -23.74 -14.92
N PHE A 627 -36.91 -23.35 -15.59
CA PHE A 627 -36.26 -22.07 -15.40
C PHE A 627 -36.94 -20.96 -16.17
N ASN A 628 -38.03 -20.46 -15.67
CA ASN A 628 -38.88 -19.40 -16.26
C ASN A 628 -38.46 -18.02 -15.69
N LEU A 629 -37.19 -17.62 -15.85
CA LEU A 629 -36.69 -16.32 -15.37
C LEU A 629 -37.30 -15.14 -16.13
N TYR A 630 -37.58 -15.32 -17.41
CA TYR A 630 -38.11 -14.30 -18.31
C TYR A 630 -39.36 -14.83 -19.01
N ALA A 631 -40.43 -14.03 -19.09
CA ALA A 631 -41.73 -14.42 -19.63
C ALA A 631 -41.66 -14.97 -21.07
N ASN A 632 -40.74 -14.54 -21.88
CA ASN A 632 -40.55 -14.92 -23.29
C ASN A 632 -39.28 -15.72 -23.53
N PHE A 633 -38.66 -16.32 -22.53
CA PHE A 633 -37.47 -17.11 -22.74
C PHE A 633 -37.82 -18.45 -23.40
N PRO A 634 -37.29 -18.75 -24.61
CA PRO A 634 -37.75 -19.89 -25.40
C PRO A 634 -37.25 -21.24 -24.88
N PHE A 635 -36.34 -21.28 -23.91
CA PHE A 635 -35.64 -22.47 -23.43
C PHE A 635 -35.68 -22.59 -21.91
N THR A 636 -36.74 -23.15 -21.35
CA THR A 636 -36.95 -23.23 -19.93
C THR A 636 -36.49 -24.53 -19.29
N SER A 637 -36.37 -25.60 -20.06
CA SER A 637 -35.94 -26.92 -19.60
C SER A 637 -35.11 -27.64 -20.65
N GLY A 638 -34.05 -28.33 -20.22
CA GLY A 638 -33.14 -29.07 -21.08
C GLY A 638 -31.69 -28.70 -20.88
N THR A 639 -30.82 -29.10 -21.82
CA THR A 639 -29.39 -28.84 -21.76
C THR A 639 -28.92 -28.12 -23.02
N ALA A 640 -28.01 -27.17 -22.83
CA ALA A 640 -27.33 -26.44 -23.88
C ALA A 640 -25.82 -26.42 -23.62
N THR A 641 -25.03 -26.49 -24.67
CA THR A 641 -23.57 -26.43 -24.54
C THR A 641 -23.01 -25.32 -25.42
N ASP A 642 -22.20 -24.44 -24.81
CA ASP A 642 -21.43 -23.43 -25.48
C ASP A 642 -19.97 -23.88 -25.50
N LEU A 643 -19.41 -24.00 -26.70
CA LEU A 643 -17.97 -24.23 -26.92
C LEU A 643 -17.47 -23.12 -27.84
N ASN A 644 -16.77 -22.18 -27.27
CA ASN A 644 -16.28 -21.00 -27.98
C ASN A 644 -14.76 -20.83 -27.85
N LEU A 645 -14.20 -20.17 -28.87
CA LEU A 645 -12.86 -19.58 -28.83
C LEU A 645 -13.00 -18.09 -28.52
N SER A 646 -12.47 -17.67 -27.39
CA SER A 646 -12.39 -16.28 -26.96
C SER A 646 -11.01 -15.72 -27.26
N THR A 647 -10.93 -14.58 -27.94
CA THR A 647 -9.67 -13.87 -28.19
C THR A 647 -9.84 -12.42 -27.81
N THR A 648 -8.98 -11.94 -26.90
CA THR A 648 -8.99 -10.57 -26.39
C THR A 648 -7.67 -9.90 -26.75
N LEU A 649 -7.74 -8.78 -27.46
CA LEU A 649 -6.66 -7.82 -27.60
C LEU A 649 -6.91 -6.68 -26.61
N ALA A 650 -5.99 -6.45 -25.70
CA ALA A 650 -6.12 -5.40 -24.70
C ALA A 650 -4.85 -4.55 -24.60
N ARG A 651 -5.03 -3.30 -24.23
CA ARG A 651 -3.95 -2.36 -23.90
C ARG A 651 -4.28 -1.67 -22.57
N ASN A 652 -3.29 -1.57 -21.70
CA ASN A 652 -3.46 -0.88 -20.43
C ASN A 652 -2.22 -0.02 -20.13
N SER A 653 -2.39 1.31 -20.19
CA SER A 653 -1.33 2.30 -19.94
C SER A 653 -1.68 3.27 -18.79
N ILE A 654 -2.63 2.91 -17.92
CA ILE A 654 -2.97 3.75 -16.76
C ILE A 654 -1.81 3.84 -15.77
N ASP A 655 -1.67 4.99 -15.15
CA ASP A 655 -0.60 5.28 -14.19
C ASP A 655 -0.87 4.67 -12.80
N ASN A 656 -2.12 4.57 -12.39
CA ASN A 656 -2.52 4.04 -11.09
C ASN A 656 -3.85 3.27 -11.19
N PRO A 657 -3.91 2.00 -10.76
CA PRO A 657 -5.14 1.21 -10.83
C PRO A 657 -6.27 1.72 -9.94
N MET A 658 -5.95 2.36 -8.80
CA MET A 658 -6.94 2.79 -7.81
C MET A 658 -7.57 4.13 -8.15
N PHE A 659 -6.77 5.07 -8.61
CA PHE A 659 -7.20 6.40 -9.01
C PHE A 659 -6.37 6.83 -10.23
N PRO A 660 -6.75 6.41 -11.44
CA PRO A 660 -6.04 6.78 -12.65
C PRO A 660 -6.12 8.28 -12.90
N ARG A 661 -4.97 8.90 -13.17
CA ARG A 661 -4.86 10.32 -13.51
C ARG A 661 -4.60 10.53 -14.99
N LYS A 662 -3.85 9.62 -15.60
CA LYS A 662 -3.48 9.66 -17.02
C LYS A 662 -3.41 8.25 -17.58
N GLY A 663 -3.53 8.16 -18.88
CA GLY A 663 -3.44 6.91 -19.62
C GLY A 663 -4.77 6.43 -20.13
N SER A 664 -4.76 5.23 -20.70
CA SER A 664 -5.95 4.62 -21.27
C SER A 664 -5.94 3.12 -21.13
N THR A 665 -7.12 2.54 -21.07
CA THR A 665 -7.32 1.12 -21.29
C THR A 665 -8.23 0.91 -22.48
N PHE A 666 -7.98 -0.11 -23.28
CA PHE A 666 -8.98 -0.62 -24.19
C PHE A 666 -8.88 -2.14 -24.29
N SER A 667 -9.99 -2.79 -24.62
CA SER A 667 -10.06 -4.20 -24.95
C SER A 667 -11.03 -4.45 -26.08
N LEU A 668 -10.64 -5.28 -27.02
CA LEU A 668 -11.49 -5.85 -28.04
C LEU A 668 -11.49 -7.36 -27.84
N GLN A 669 -12.67 -7.91 -27.52
CA GLN A 669 -12.86 -9.34 -27.33
C GLN A 669 -13.79 -9.88 -28.41
N LEU A 670 -13.42 -11.01 -28.98
CA LEU A 670 -14.20 -11.80 -29.90
C LEU A 670 -14.38 -13.21 -29.33
N ASP A 671 -15.60 -13.60 -29.08
CA ASP A 671 -15.98 -14.96 -28.77
C ASP A 671 -16.70 -15.58 -29.98
N VAL A 672 -16.22 -16.70 -30.43
CA VAL A 672 -16.73 -17.35 -31.63
C VAL A 672 -16.89 -18.84 -31.42
N THR A 673 -18.05 -19.35 -31.77
CA THR A 673 -18.36 -20.80 -31.82
C THR A 673 -18.18 -21.34 -33.21
N LEU A 674 -18.15 -22.65 -33.33
CA LEU A 674 -18.26 -23.28 -34.66
C LEU A 674 -19.72 -23.19 -35.20
N PRO A 675 -19.92 -23.02 -36.51
CA PRO A 675 -21.26 -23.06 -37.12
C PRO A 675 -21.75 -24.50 -37.21
N TYR A 676 -22.16 -25.09 -36.08
CA TYR A 676 -22.53 -26.52 -35.94
C TYR A 676 -23.67 -26.92 -36.85
N SER A 677 -24.66 -26.04 -37.04
CA SER A 677 -25.79 -26.26 -37.93
C SER A 677 -25.36 -26.49 -39.38
N LYS A 678 -24.26 -25.92 -39.82
CA LYS A 678 -23.70 -26.04 -41.19
C LYS A 678 -22.68 -27.13 -41.31
N LEU A 679 -21.91 -27.44 -40.24
CA LEU A 679 -20.78 -28.36 -40.31
C LEU A 679 -21.13 -29.81 -39.99
N PHE A 680 -22.06 -30.08 -39.08
CA PHE A 680 -22.35 -31.44 -38.61
C PHE A 680 -23.59 -32.01 -39.27
N LYS A 681 -23.46 -33.20 -39.91
CA LYS A 681 -24.56 -33.85 -40.65
C LYS A 681 -25.83 -33.97 -39.81
N GLY A 682 -25.77 -34.42 -38.56
CA GLY A 682 -26.93 -34.57 -37.69
C GLY A 682 -27.60 -33.27 -37.31
N ARG A 683 -26.90 -32.14 -37.39
CA ARG A 683 -27.43 -30.80 -37.10
C ARG A 683 -28.01 -30.14 -38.36
N LYS A 684 -27.47 -30.48 -39.54
CA LYS A 684 -28.00 -30.01 -40.84
C LYS A 684 -29.39 -30.52 -41.15
N SER A 685 -29.79 -31.67 -40.60
CA SER A 685 -31.09 -32.29 -40.85
C SER A 685 -32.20 -31.74 -39.95
N ILE A 686 -31.87 -30.87 -39.00
CA ILE A 686 -32.83 -30.23 -38.09
C ILE A 686 -33.50 -29.07 -38.83
N ASP A 687 -34.81 -29.04 -38.84
CA ASP A 687 -35.57 -27.87 -39.28
C ASP A 687 -35.65 -26.84 -38.14
N TYR A 688 -34.77 -25.84 -38.21
CA TYR A 688 -34.68 -24.77 -37.19
C TYR A 688 -35.86 -23.76 -37.30
N THR A 689 -36.59 -23.73 -38.40
CA THR A 689 -37.73 -22.83 -38.63
C THR A 689 -39.01 -23.40 -38.07
N SER A 690 -39.12 -24.72 -37.94
CA SER A 690 -40.30 -25.39 -37.42
C SER A 690 -40.53 -25.07 -35.96
N ASN A 691 -41.78 -24.76 -35.61
CA ASN A 691 -42.24 -24.60 -34.24
C ASN A 691 -42.31 -25.93 -33.47
N GLU A 692 -42.30 -27.07 -34.19
CA GLU A 692 -42.35 -28.41 -33.59
C GLU A 692 -40.96 -28.84 -33.09
N THR A 693 -39.89 -28.23 -33.56
CA THR A 693 -38.53 -28.53 -33.10
C THR A 693 -38.32 -27.95 -31.69
N PRO A 694 -38.09 -28.79 -30.68
CA PRO A 694 -37.93 -28.32 -29.31
C PRO A 694 -36.72 -27.35 -29.18
N ALA A 695 -36.87 -26.32 -28.36
CA ALA A 695 -35.80 -25.37 -28.10
C ALA A 695 -34.52 -26.04 -27.54
N SER A 696 -34.69 -27.10 -26.74
CA SER A 696 -33.60 -27.96 -26.24
C SER A 696 -32.81 -28.66 -27.34
N GLU A 697 -33.42 -28.90 -28.49
CA GLU A 697 -32.73 -29.43 -29.66
C GLU A 697 -32.11 -28.32 -30.50
N LYS A 698 -32.82 -27.20 -30.72
CA LYS A 698 -32.29 -26.04 -31.45
C LYS A 698 -31.01 -25.51 -30.81
N TYR A 699 -31.00 -25.33 -29.51
CA TYR A 699 -29.90 -24.73 -28.76
C TYR A 699 -28.98 -25.74 -28.06
N LYS A 700 -29.05 -27.04 -28.37
CA LYS A 700 -28.15 -28.06 -27.78
C LYS A 700 -26.69 -27.74 -27.92
N LEU A 701 -26.27 -27.18 -29.06
CA LEU A 701 -24.96 -26.55 -29.31
C LEU A 701 -25.23 -25.11 -29.72
N ILE A 702 -24.78 -24.18 -28.90
CA ILE A 702 -25.00 -22.76 -29.09
C ILE A 702 -24.10 -22.23 -30.20
N GLU A 703 -24.68 -21.48 -31.14
CA GLU A 703 -23.94 -20.89 -32.27
C GLU A 703 -24.01 -19.38 -32.22
N TYR A 704 -22.86 -18.70 -32.18
CA TYR A 704 -22.78 -17.24 -32.22
C TYR A 704 -21.38 -16.75 -32.52
N HIS A 705 -21.28 -15.45 -32.83
CA HIS A 705 -20.10 -14.64 -32.68
C HIS A 705 -20.45 -13.40 -31.86
N LYS A 706 -19.66 -13.10 -30.82
CA LYS A 706 -19.89 -12.03 -29.87
C LYS A 706 -18.69 -11.10 -29.83
N TRP A 707 -18.94 -9.83 -29.99
CA TRP A 707 -17.92 -8.79 -30.01
C TRP A 707 -18.17 -7.87 -28.85
N ARG A 708 -17.11 -7.61 -28.08
CA ARG A 708 -17.11 -6.66 -26.98
C ARG A 708 -15.95 -5.69 -27.16
N PHE A 709 -16.26 -4.41 -27.12
CA PHE A 709 -15.27 -3.36 -27.13
C PHE A 709 -15.47 -2.48 -25.89
N ASN A 710 -14.39 -2.33 -25.08
CA ASN A 710 -14.36 -1.45 -23.92
C ASN A 710 -13.15 -0.52 -24.07
N ALA A 711 -13.36 0.76 -23.80
CA ALA A 711 -12.29 1.75 -23.81
C ALA A 711 -12.51 2.78 -22.73
N ASP A 712 -11.45 3.09 -21.99
CA ASP A 712 -11.42 4.14 -20.95
C ASP A 712 -10.24 5.06 -21.19
N TRP A 713 -10.45 6.36 -21.00
CA TRP A 713 -9.45 7.40 -21.14
C TRP A 713 -9.46 8.32 -19.95
N TYR A 714 -8.28 8.60 -19.39
CA TYR A 714 -8.07 9.46 -18.25
C TYR A 714 -7.16 10.62 -18.63
N THR A 715 -7.64 11.84 -18.46
CA THR A 715 -6.93 13.07 -18.82
C THR A 715 -7.03 14.06 -17.67
N PRO A 716 -5.91 14.56 -17.11
CA PRO A 716 -5.93 15.65 -16.16
C PRO A 716 -6.33 16.94 -16.86
N ILE A 717 -7.25 17.72 -16.26
CA ILE A 717 -7.69 19.01 -16.81
C ILE A 717 -6.95 20.16 -16.11
N ILE A 718 -7.20 20.34 -14.82
CA ILE A 718 -6.59 21.40 -14.00
C ILE A 718 -6.35 20.85 -12.60
N GLY A 719 -5.12 20.98 -12.12
CA GLY A 719 -4.74 20.52 -10.78
C GLY A 719 -5.02 19.02 -10.61
N ASN A 720 -5.88 18.67 -9.67
CA ASN A 720 -6.26 17.28 -9.38
C ASN A 720 -7.56 16.82 -10.06
N LEU A 721 -8.19 17.69 -10.87
CA LEU A 721 -9.42 17.35 -11.59
C LEU A 721 -9.10 16.49 -12.81
N ILE A 722 -9.72 15.32 -12.90
CA ILE A 722 -9.51 14.35 -13.95
C ILE A 722 -10.79 14.18 -14.74
N PHE A 723 -10.66 14.19 -16.06
CA PHE A 723 -11.72 13.83 -16.99
C PHE A 723 -11.53 12.38 -17.39
N HIS A 724 -12.54 11.57 -17.15
CA HIS A 724 -12.62 10.17 -17.56
C HIS A 724 -13.72 10.03 -18.60
N THR A 725 -13.41 9.36 -19.70
CA THR A 725 -14.38 8.97 -20.72
C THR A 725 -14.33 7.47 -20.92
N SER A 726 -15.50 6.85 -21.09
CA SER A 726 -15.63 5.41 -21.32
C SER A 726 -16.58 5.14 -22.48
N ALA A 727 -16.27 4.12 -23.26
CA ALA A 727 -17.14 3.61 -24.31
C ALA A 727 -17.20 2.07 -24.23
N LYS A 728 -18.40 1.53 -24.21
CA LYS A 728 -18.68 0.08 -24.21
C LYS A 728 -19.63 -0.26 -25.33
N LEU A 729 -19.18 -1.14 -26.21
CA LEU A 729 -19.97 -1.57 -27.37
C LEU A 729 -20.08 -3.10 -27.34
N GLY A 730 -21.27 -3.60 -27.58
CA GLY A 730 -21.56 -5.04 -27.62
C GLY A 730 -22.34 -5.41 -28.85
N PHE A 731 -21.92 -6.49 -29.50
CA PHE A 731 -22.61 -7.05 -30.66
C PHE A 731 -22.59 -8.57 -30.59
N LEU A 732 -23.76 -9.19 -30.68
CA LEU A 732 -24.00 -10.63 -30.76
C LEU A 732 -24.65 -10.97 -32.09
N GLY A 733 -23.99 -11.78 -32.89
CA GLY A 733 -24.48 -12.23 -34.18
C GLY A 733 -24.67 -13.74 -34.27
N THR A 734 -25.30 -14.17 -35.37
CA THR A 734 -25.57 -15.59 -35.66
C THR A 734 -24.98 -16.03 -37.00
N PHE A 735 -24.55 -17.28 -37.11
CA PHE A 735 -24.09 -17.87 -38.35
C PHE A 735 -25.23 -18.44 -39.19
N ASN A 736 -26.35 -18.78 -38.54
CA ASN A 736 -27.51 -19.33 -39.22
C ASN A 736 -28.75 -18.47 -38.87
N LYS A 737 -29.33 -17.86 -39.92
CA LYS A 737 -30.51 -17.00 -39.80
C LYS A 737 -31.75 -17.77 -39.36
N ASP A 738 -31.83 -19.06 -39.66
CA ASP A 738 -32.99 -19.90 -39.30
C ASP A 738 -33.03 -20.24 -37.81
N ILE A 739 -31.85 -20.28 -37.15
CA ILE A 739 -31.75 -20.40 -35.71
C ILE A 739 -32.06 -19.05 -35.06
N GLY A 740 -31.68 -17.97 -35.72
CA GLY A 740 -31.75 -16.63 -35.16
C GLY A 740 -30.62 -16.35 -34.14
N VAL A 741 -30.66 -15.18 -33.50
CA VAL A 741 -29.73 -14.83 -32.44
C VAL A 741 -30.07 -15.63 -31.19
N THR A 742 -29.03 -16.28 -30.63
CA THR A 742 -29.15 -17.12 -29.44
C THR A 742 -29.81 -16.36 -28.28
N PRO A 743 -30.66 -17.02 -27.46
CA PRO A 743 -31.14 -16.42 -26.22
C PRO A 743 -30.09 -16.39 -25.11
N PHE A 744 -28.96 -17.08 -25.31
CA PHE A 744 -27.77 -17.02 -24.42
C PHE A 744 -26.83 -15.89 -24.84
N GLU A 745 -25.91 -15.53 -23.97
CA GLU A 745 -24.81 -14.61 -24.27
C GLU A 745 -25.25 -13.18 -24.66
N ARG A 746 -26.45 -12.76 -24.33
CA ARG A 746 -26.96 -11.43 -24.66
C ARG A 746 -26.42 -10.34 -23.72
N TYR A 747 -26.75 -9.10 -24.05
CA TYR A 747 -26.42 -7.93 -23.25
C TYR A 747 -27.63 -7.41 -22.51
N GLN A 748 -27.49 -7.08 -21.24
CA GLN A 748 -28.48 -6.38 -20.44
C GLN A 748 -27.93 -5.01 -20.11
N LEU A 749 -28.65 -3.94 -20.45
CA LEU A 749 -28.26 -2.56 -20.18
C LEU A 749 -29.17 -1.95 -19.13
N GLY A 750 -28.60 -1.23 -18.18
CA GLY A 750 -29.32 -0.63 -17.06
C GLY A 750 -29.29 -1.50 -15.80
N GLY A 751 -30.03 -1.09 -14.78
CA GLY A 751 -29.99 -1.75 -13.47
C GLY A 751 -28.75 -1.37 -12.66
N GLN A 752 -28.57 -1.99 -11.53
CA GLN A 752 -27.57 -1.59 -10.56
C GLN A 752 -26.15 -2.06 -10.89
N GLY A 753 -25.93 -2.79 -11.98
CA GLY A 753 -24.62 -3.39 -12.29
C GLY A 753 -24.17 -4.44 -11.27
N PHE A 754 -24.97 -4.66 -10.24
CA PHE A 754 -24.62 -5.48 -9.08
C PHE A 754 -25.00 -6.95 -9.24
N ASN A 755 -25.69 -7.29 -10.32
CA ASN A 755 -25.91 -8.69 -10.64
C ASN A 755 -24.60 -9.26 -11.19
N GLN A 756 -23.63 -9.49 -10.30
CA GLN A 756 -22.40 -10.23 -10.57
C GLN A 756 -22.67 -11.68 -11.05
N PHE A 757 -23.92 -12.01 -11.27
CA PHE A 757 -24.34 -13.32 -11.67
C PHE A 757 -24.68 -13.26 -13.14
N THR A 758 -23.72 -13.58 -14.00
CA THR A 758 -24.02 -13.89 -15.39
C THR A 758 -24.95 -15.10 -15.44
N ILE A 759 -26.22 -14.86 -15.70
CA ILE A 759 -27.19 -15.92 -15.91
C ILE A 759 -27.25 -16.17 -17.41
N LEU A 760 -27.03 -17.42 -17.84
CA LEU A 760 -27.09 -17.82 -19.26
C LEU A 760 -26.05 -17.08 -20.15
N GLY A 761 -24.91 -16.67 -19.59
CA GLY A 761 -23.88 -15.93 -20.31
C GLY A 761 -24.19 -14.45 -20.57
N THR A 762 -25.27 -13.92 -20.01
CA THR A 762 -25.70 -12.52 -20.24
C THR A 762 -24.72 -11.54 -19.59
N ASP A 763 -24.17 -10.62 -20.38
CA ASP A 763 -23.34 -9.50 -19.87
C ASP A 763 -24.24 -8.38 -19.35
N ILE A 764 -24.05 -7.99 -18.08
CA ILE A 764 -24.82 -6.94 -17.43
C ILE A 764 -24.00 -5.66 -17.38
N ILE A 765 -24.45 -4.65 -18.09
CA ILE A 765 -23.81 -3.33 -18.15
C ILE A 765 -24.69 -2.33 -17.41
N GLY A 766 -24.22 -1.87 -16.25
CA GLY A 766 -24.95 -0.89 -15.45
C GLY A 766 -25.08 0.45 -16.17
N MET A 767 -26.21 1.13 -15.96
CA MET A 767 -26.44 2.51 -16.40
C MET A 767 -27.11 3.27 -15.26
N ARG A 768 -26.42 4.27 -14.72
CA ARG A 768 -26.87 5.01 -13.54
C ARG A 768 -28.07 5.89 -13.90
N GLY A 769 -29.10 5.90 -13.04
CA GLY A 769 -30.34 6.65 -13.28
C GLY A 769 -31.40 5.89 -14.05
N TYR A 770 -31.12 4.64 -14.48
CA TYR A 770 -32.10 3.78 -15.15
C TYR A 770 -32.16 2.41 -14.47
N ASP A 771 -33.37 1.85 -14.36
CA ASP A 771 -33.53 0.43 -14.16
C ASP A 771 -33.10 -0.33 -15.43
N VAL A 772 -33.26 -1.64 -15.46
CA VAL A 772 -32.97 -2.39 -16.68
C VAL A 772 -33.80 -1.87 -17.83
N ILE A 773 -33.16 -1.40 -18.90
CA ILE A 773 -33.82 -0.83 -20.08
C ILE A 773 -33.95 -1.80 -21.23
N THR A 774 -33.16 -2.89 -21.23
CA THR A 774 -33.28 -3.97 -22.22
C THR A 774 -34.54 -4.82 -21.94
N PRO A 775 -35.10 -5.47 -23.00
CA PRO A 775 -36.14 -6.46 -22.81
C PRO A 775 -35.69 -7.60 -21.89
N ASP A 776 -36.64 -8.30 -21.32
CA ASP A 776 -36.40 -9.54 -20.58
C ASP A 776 -35.60 -10.54 -21.43
N GLY A 777 -34.53 -11.08 -20.86
CA GLY A 777 -33.56 -11.93 -21.57
C GLY A 777 -32.48 -11.18 -22.34
N GLY A 778 -32.42 -9.85 -22.30
CA GLY A 778 -31.39 -9.03 -22.88
C GLY A 778 -31.52 -8.78 -24.38
N SER A 779 -30.56 -8.04 -24.93
CA SER A 779 -30.53 -7.65 -26.35
C SER A 779 -29.19 -8.06 -26.99
N PRO A 780 -29.15 -8.32 -28.32
CA PRO A 780 -27.92 -8.68 -29.03
C PRO A 780 -26.97 -7.50 -29.28
N ILE A 781 -27.46 -6.26 -29.25
CA ILE A 781 -26.65 -5.07 -29.53
C ILE A 781 -26.84 -4.05 -28.45
N MET A 782 -25.75 -3.47 -27.98
CA MET A 782 -25.76 -2.37 -27.03
C MET A 782 -24.61 -1.40 -27.24
N ASN A 783 -24.85 -0.14 -26.90
CA ASN A 783 -23.83 0.88 -26.77
C ASN A 783 -23.98 1.60 -25.42
N LYS A 784 -22.89 1.89 -24.74
CA LYS A 784 -22.86 2.78 -23.58
C LYS A 784 -21.65 3.69 -23.68
N TYR A 785 -21.87 4.97 -23.43
CA TYR A 785 -20.84 5.99 -23.30
C TYR A 785 -20.97 6.65 -21.94
N SER A 786 -19.83 6.99 -21.33
CA SER A 786 -19.80 7.64 -20.05
C SER A 786 -18.73 8.73 -20.04
N MET A 787 -19.04 9.84 -19.39
CA MET A 787 -18.13 10.96 -19.13
C MET A 787 -18.18 11.25 -17.64
N GLU A 788 -17.03 11.33 -17.00
CA GLU A 788 -16.95 11.61 -15.57
C GLU A 788 -15.91 12.68 -15.27
N LEU A 789 -16.24 13.59 -14.39
CA LEU A 789 -15.30 14.47 -13.72
C LEU A 789 -14.99 13.86 -12.35
N ARG A 790 -13.74 13.51 -12.13
CA ARG A 790 -13.27 12.88 -10.88
C ARG A 790 -12.38 13.85 -10.11
N TYR A 791 -12.68 14.07 -8.84
CA TYR A 791 -11.89 14.93 -7.97
C TYR A 791 -11.51 14.20 -6.69
N PRO A 792 -10.21 14.03 -6.39
CA PRO A 792 -9.77 13.31 -5.20
C PRO A 792 -9.92 14.19 -3.96
N LEU A 793 -10.63 13.67 -2.96
CA LEU A 793 -10.76 14.27 -1.63
C LEU A 793 -9.63 13.80 -0.72
N SER A 794 -9.23 12.53 -0.86
CA SER A 794 -8.09 11.93 -0.16
C SER A 794 -7.46 10.84 -1.03
N LEU A 795 -6.15 10.87 -1.20
CA LEU A 795 -5.37 9.81 -1.89
C LEU A 795 -4.51 9.01 -0.89
N ASN A 796 -4.89 9.01 0.39
CA ASN A 796 -4.18 8.22 1.38
C ASN A 796 -4.34 6.72 1.07
N PRO A 797 -3.26 5.90 1.05
CA PRO A 797 -3.33 4.47 0.82
C PRO A 797 -4.27 3.71 1.77
N SER A 798 -4.47 4.21 2.99
CA SER A 798 -5.41 3.61 3.95
C SER A 798 -6.89 3.91 3.66
N ALA A 799 -7.18 4.99 2.91
CA ALA A 799 -8.53 5.37 2.49
C ALA A 799 -8.47 6.35 1.32
N THR A 800 -8.59 5.85 0.09
CA THR A 800 -8.71 6.70 -1.10
C THR A 800 -10.15 7.12 -1.27
N VAL A 801 -10.41 8.44 -1.27
CA VAL A 801 -11.76 9.02 -1.38
C VAL A 801 -11.79 10.02 -2.53
N TYR A 802 -12.75 9.88 -3.43
CA TYR A 802 -12.95 10.84 -4.51
C TYR A 802 -14.42 11.05 -4.85
N ALA A 803 -14.75 12.27 -5.25
CA ALA A 803 -16.06 12.64 -5.76
C ALA A 803 -16.09 12.49 -7.27
N ILE A 804 -17.26 12.14 -7.81
CA ILE A 804 -17.51 12.04 -9.24
C ILE A 804 -18.74 12.84 -9.61
N GLY A 805 -18.70 13.52 -10.75
CA GLY A 805 -19.86 13.99 -11.50
C GLY A 805 -19.89 13.24 -12.81
N PHE A 806 -21.02 12.65 -13.19
CA PHE A 806 -21.08 11.82 -14.37
C PHE A 806 -22.22 12.19 -15.31
N PHE A 807 -22.00 11.89 -16.58
CA PHE A 807 -22.98 11.86 -17.64
C PHE A 807 -22.85 10.53 -18.38
N GLU A 808 -23.97 9.80 -18.54
CA GLU A 808 -24.01 8.53 -19.26
C GLU A 808 -25.04 8.59 -20.37
N ALA A 809 -24.74 7.88 -21.46
CA ALA A 809 -25.64 7.73 -22.60
C ALA A 809 -25.53 6.30 -23.13
N GLY A 810 -26.64 5.62 -23.30
CA GLY A 810 -26.64 4.26 -23.79
C GLY A 810 -27.98 3.82 -24.34
N ASN A 811 -27.96 2.79 -25.19
CA ASN A 811 -29.18 2.15 -25.70
C ASN A 811 -28.87 0.74 -26.19
N TYR A 812 -29.91 0.01 -26.52
CA TYR A 812 -29.86 -1.34 -27.05
C TYR A 812 -30.71 -1.47 -28.35
N TRP A 813 -30.44 -2.49 -29.14
CA TRP A 813 -31.20 -2.80 -30.35
C TRP A 813 -31.31 -4.32 -30.52
N ASN A 814 -32.48 -4.74 -31.03
CA ASN A 814 -32.75 -6.17 -31.21
C ASN A 814 -32.22 -6.73 -32.53
N SER A 815 -31.89 -5.87 -33.48
CA SER A 815 -31.30 -6.26 -34.75
C SER A 815 -30.38 -5.19 -35.32
N ILE A 816 -29.49 -5.59 -36.23
CA ILE A 816 -28.57 -4.66 -36.93
C ILE A 816 -29.33 -3.66 -37.84
N GLN A 817 -30.53 -4.04 -38.30
CA GLN A 817 -31.38 -3.18 -39.12
C GLN A 817 -31.96 -2.03 -38.30
N GLU A 818 -32.19 -2.24 -37.01
CA GLU A 818 -32.70 -1.25 -36.06
C GLU A 818 -31.61 -0.38 -35.49
N TYR A 819 -30.36 -0.75 -35.69
CA TYR A 819 -29.22 -0.07 -35.04
C TYR A 819 -29.12 1.42 -35.40
N ARG A 820 -29.29 2.28 -34.40
CA ARG A 820 -29.21 3.75 -34.47
C ARG A 820 -28.26 4.25 -33.41
N PRO A 821 -26.94 4.32 -33.66
CA PRO A 821 -25.92 4.57 -32.64
C PRO A 821 -26.04 5.91 -31.90
N TYR A 822 -26.82 6.84 -32.42
CA TYR A 822 -27.02 8.17 -31.82
C TYR A 822 -28.37 8.32 -31.09
N GLU A 823 -29.26 7.34 -31.16
CA GLU A 823 -30.50 7.30 -30.40
C GLU A 823 -30.20 6.69 -29.00
N LEU A 824 -29.76 7.53 -28.07
CA LEU A 824 -29.29 7.12 -26.76
C LEU A 824 -30.19 7.66 -25.66
N LYS A 825 -30.46 6.83 -24.68
CA LYS A 825 -31.04 7.22 -23.41
C LYS A 825 -29.94 7.83 -22.55
N ARG A 826 -30.20 8.96 -21.91
CA ARG A 826 -29.20 9.79 -21.23
C ARG A 826 -29.49 9.93 -19.75
N SER A 827 -28.45 9.95 -18.95
CA SER A 827 -28.52 10.22 -17.52
C SER A 827 -27.39 11.09 -17.05
N PHE A 828 -27.56 11.75 -15.94
CA PHE A 828 -26.50 12.47 -15.24
C PHE A 828 -26.63 12.30 -13.74
N GLY A 829 -25.55 12.58 -13.01
CA GLY A 829 -25.58 12.49 -11.56
C GLY A 829 -24.25 12.80 -10.92
N ALA A 830 -24.21 12.52 -9.64
CA ALA A 830 -23.02 12.68 -8.83
C ALA A 830 -22.83 11.47 -7.94
N GLY A 831 -21.60 11.21 -7.53
CA GLY A 831 -21.27 10.10 -6.64
C GLY A 831 -20.04 10.34 -5.81
N LEU A 832 -19.87 9.46 -4.84
CA LEU A 832 -18.71 9.40 -3.97
C LEU A 832 -18.13 7.98 -4.01
N ARG A 833 -16.83 7.89 -4.08
CA ARG A 833 -16.08 6.64 -4.01
C ARG A 833 -15.16 6.65 -2.81
N VAL A 834 -15.20 5.59 -2.03
CA VAL A 834 -14.33 5.36 -0.87
C VAL A 834 -13.70 3.99 -1.04
N PHE A 835 -12.41 3.94 -1.30
CA PHE A 835 -11.68 2.69 -1.34
C PHE A 835 -11.02 2.42 0.01
N LEU A 836 -11.32 1.27 0.59
CA LEU A 836 -10.76 0.78 1.85
C LEU A 836 -10.01 -0.54 1.59
N PRO A 837 -8.72 -0.67 1.91
CA PRO A 837 -7.92 -1.86 1.57
C PRO A 837 -8.51 -3.18 2.03
N MET A 838 -9.22 -3.21 3.18
CA MET A 838 -9.84 -4.43 3.72
C MET A 838 -11.24 -4.71 3.18
N PHE A 839 -11.96 -3.69 2.70
CA PHE A 839 -13.38 -3.79 2.31
C PHE A 839 -13.62 -3.56 0.83
N GLY A 840 -12.58 -3.16 0.08
CA GLY A 840 -12.70 -2.81 -1.33
C GLY A 840 -13.32 -1.43 -1.56
N LEU A 841 -13.97 -1.26 -2.70
CA LEU A 841 -14.62 -0.02 -3.09
C LEU A 841 -16.02 0.08 -2.49
N LEU A 842 -16.29 1.20 -1.82
CA LEU A 842 -17.63 1.62 -1.42
C LEU A 842 -18.02 2.86 -2.22
N GLY A 843 -19.09 2.76 -2.97
CA GLY A 843 -19.58 3.85 -3.82
C GLY A 843 -21.02 4.25 -3.47
N PHE A 844 -21.30 5.54 -3.62
CA PHE A 844 -22.62 6.11 -3.48
C PHE A 844 -22.91 6.94 -4.71
N ASP A 845 -23.92 6.59 -5.48
CA ASP A 845 -24.33 7.32 -6.67
C ASP A 845 -25.76 7.80 -6.55
N TYR A 846 -25.99 9.01 -7.02
CA TYR A 846 -27.32 9.52 -7.29
C TYR A 846 -27.41 9.91 -8.76
N GLY A 847 -28.18 9.15 -9.52
CA GLY A 847 -28.33 9.30 -10.96
C GLY A 847 -29.77 9.61 -11.35
N ILE A 848 -29.94 10.39 -12.39
CA ILE A 848 -31.23 10.78 -12.96
C ILE A 848 -31.22 10.46 -14.44
N GLY A 849 -32.10 9.54 -14.85
CA GLY A 849 -32.40 9.29 -16.26
C GLY A 849 -33.51 10.23 -16.74
N PHE A 850 -33.36 10.82 -17.91
CA PHE A 850 -34.29 11.85 -18.36
C PHE A 850 -34.97 11.58 -19.71
N ASP A 851 -34.64 10.51 -20.41
CA ASP A 851 -35.28 10.19 -21.73
C ASP A 851 -36.49 9.26 -21.65
N ASP A 852 -36.73 8.59 -20.51
CA ASP A 852 -37.94 7.79 -20.27
C ASP A 852 -39.06 8.56 -19.51
N THR A 853 -38.87 9.87 -19.34
CA THR A 853 -39.83 10.68 -18.61
C THR A 853 -40.88 11.26 -19.51
N ASP A 854 -42.14 11.21 -19.09
CA ASP A 854 -43.17 12.06 -19.66
C ASP A 854 -42.70 13.51 -19.59
N VAL A 855 -42.54 14.14 -20.77
CA VAL A 855 -42.00 15.50 -20.92
C VAL A 855 -42.78 16.52 -20.07
N ASN A 856 -44.07 16.24 -19.81
CA ASN A 856 -44.94 17.03 -18.94
C ASN A 856 -44.63 16.95 -17.46
N ALA A 857 -43.85 15.94 -17.03
CA ALA A 857 -43.40 15.78 -15.63
C ALA A 857 -42.12 16.58 -15.32
N LEU A 858 -41.37 16.99 -16.32
CA LEU A 858 -40.14 17.81 -16.17
C LEU A 858 -40.45 19.24 -15.75
N THR A 859 -41.66 19.74 -16.04
CA THR A 859 -42.08 21.11 -15.72
C THR A 859 -42.65 21.28 -14.31
N GLY A 860 -42.85 20.20 -13.56
CA GLY A 860 -43.54 20.18 -12.26
C GLY A 860 -42.66 20.26 -11.00
N GLY A 861 -41.39 20.65 -11.07
CA GLY A 861 -40.56 20.97 -9.90
C GLY A 861 -40.06 19.78 -9.05
N ASN A 862 -40.39 18.53 -9.37
CA ASN A 862 -40.04 17.32 -8.58
C ASN A 862 -39.17 16.30 -9.33
N MET A 863 -38.36 16.74 -10.30
CA MET A 863 -37.49 15.90 -11.11
C MET A 863 -36.58 15.00 -10.26
N PHE A 864 -35.96 15.57 -9.23
CA PHE A 864 -35.03 14.87 -8.36
C PHE A 864 -35.70 13.77 -7.53
N SER A 865 -36.89 13.97 -7.00
CA SER A 865 -37.56 13.00 -6.14
C SER A 865 -38.25 11.89 -6.91
N LYS A 866 -38.68 12.14 -8.15
CA LYS A 866 -39.47 11.19 -8.94
C LYS A 866 -38.62 10.29 -9.84
N TYR A 867 -37.51 10.79 -10.36
CA TYR A 867 -36.67 10.10 -11.34
C TYR A 867 -35.22 9.84 -10.84
N GLY A 868 -34.88 10.36 -9.66
CA GLY A 868 -33.56 10.14 -9.04
C GLY A 868 -33.48 8.74 -8.40
N GLN A 869 -32.43 8.03 -8.74
CA GLN A 869 -32.10 6.72 -8.16
C GLN A 869 -30.84 6.84 -7.33
N PHE A 870 -30.95 6.51 -6.05
CA PHE A 870 -29.81 6.36 -5.17
C PHE A 870 -29.29 4.92 -5.22
N ARG A 871 -27.99 4.76 -5.38
CA ARG A 871 -27.33 3.46 -5.45
C ARG A 871 -26.16 3.38 -4.51
N ILE A 872 -25.97 2.21 -3.93
CA ILE A 872 -24.79 1.84 -3.13
C ILE A 872 -24.02 0.80 -3.93
N ILE A 873 -22.72 1.01 -4.08
CA ILE A 873 -21.78 0.11 -4.74
C ILE A 873 -20.88 -0.46 -3.66
N LEU A 874 -20.72 -1.78 -3.63
CA LEU A 874 -19.88 -2.48 -2.68
C LEU A 874 -18.96 -3.45 -3.45
N GLY A 875 -17.65 -3.35 -3.24
CA GLY A 875 -16.65 -4.28 -3.77
C GLY A 875 -15.95 -3.79 -5.02
N PHE A 876 -16.61 -3.64 -6.15
CA PHE A 876 -16.01 -3.19 -7.42
C PHE A 876 -16.86 -2.08 -8.06
N GLU A 877 -16.19 -1.21 -8.82
CA GLU A 877 -16.92 -0.24 -9.64
C GLU A 877 -17.73 -1.03 -10.67
N PRO A 878 -19.04 -0.76 -10.87
CA PRO A 878 -19.83 -1.48 -11.87
C PRO A 878 -19.23 -1.23 -13.24
N GLU A 879 -18.88 -2.32 -13.90
CA GLU A 879 -18.35 -2.29 -15.26
C GLU A 879 -19.38 -1.74 -16.25
#